data_8c654d063582529a2e55fe4082ccd03a
#
_entry.id   8c654d063582529a2e55fe4082ccd03a
#
_cell.length_a   1.000
_cell.length_b   1.000
_cell.length_c   1.000
_cell.angle_alpha   90.00
_cell.angle_beta   90.00
_cell.angle_gamma   90.00
#
_symmetry.space_group_name_H-M   'P 1'
#
loop_
_entity.id
_entity.type
_entity.pdbx_description
1 polymer ?
#
loop_
_entity_poly.entity_id
_entity_poly.type
_entity_poly.pdbx_seq_one_letter_code
_entity_poly.pdbx_strand_id
1 'polypeptide(L)'
;MHVKIQTTTAFTLSSLLLVCTAGSMLAAGKTPAAITTTASKTTATAQRAPTIEKVDIAVELLPVLERAIRIGHADPSQLLHVSVSLPFADLAAAEAFAESVSDPKSPNFRHFITPEEGGARFGLPMERVQAVADYLTSQGLNVTLVGKNRLTVMCEGTVAQLEKAFGTTIDRYSVDPLLAPEVEGGNKQFIAPSTQLKAPANIAGDILDVFGMETYTKPQPRVALTPTQTRGLYNAAPIYNAPQRGEGRVLAISNFDGFRLTNVPLYYSFYGLPTPAGGSNSNIHVVPVGSPAGAGTAAGEGDLDIQMVLGMAPLCEFYIYDSTTDLIGVLTREVNDNLADVISESYGWNIVASTAIAAHNLHVSMSNQGITYMCASGDSGTTLEPFSYPNYDGEVLMVGGTTATVNASNVRTSEVGWSGSGGGWSTKAVAFNTRPSWQVGTGVPTTVNFRMSPDVSLHASGGLTGAYPFYFNGVRSTGSIGTSFACPVLCGMIGLAEQKLISTGSIPANSAGKRRLGRMQNVIYGQNGRTDVWNDITSGANGNLPSAVNGSVVSSCTAKWDFVSGWGAINIDAFVTTQLPPPPPACPADIDGNGSVGGEDLAVLLGNWFGIGAGDINRDGGVDGTDLATLLGAWGTCP
;
A
#
# COMPACT_ATOMS: atom_id res chain seq x y z
N MET A 1 47.08 33.53 12.58
CA MET A 1 47.40 34.59 11.62
C MET A 1 46.10 34.99 10.95
N HIS A 2 45.62 36.15 11.33
CA HIS A 2 44.62 37.09 10.77
C HIS A 2 43.57 36.57 9.76
N VAL A 3 42.32 36.45 10.14
CA VAL A 3 41.16 37.39 10.30
C VAL A 3 40.95 38.34 9.10
N LYS A 4 39.80 38.21 8.48
CA LYS A 4 38.96 39.35 8.14
C LYS A 4 37.49 38.93 7.91
N ILE A 5 36.67 39.51 8.76
CA ILE A 5 35.19 39.58 8.72
C ILE A 5 34.83 40.68 7.71
N GLN A 6 33.80 40.48 6.90
CA GLN A 6 33.04 41.58 6.33
C GLN A 6 31.52 41.34 6.45
N THR A 7 30.88 42.38 6.91
CA THR A 7 29.54 42.55 7.37
C THR A 7 28.52 42.75 6.24
N THR A 8 27.36 42.23 6.48
CA THR A 8 26.14 42.28 5.70
C THR A 8 25.41 43.63 5.87
N THR A 9 24.87 44.14 4.79
CA THR A 9 23.95 45.32 4.81
C THR A 9 22.53 44.83 4.50
N ALA A 10 21.63 45.15 5.41
CA ALA A 10 20.19 44.89 5.29
C ALA A 10 19.53 46.02 4.45
N PHE A 11 18.64 45.68 3.53
CA PHE A 11 17.74 46.61 2.86
C PHE A 11 16.33 46.44 3.44
N THR A 12 15.84 47.51 4.03
CA THR A 12 14.45 47.73 4.43
C THR A 12 13.67 48.30 3.27
N LEU A 13 12.53 47.67 2.93
CA LEU A 13 11.54 48.23 2.00
C LEU A 13 10.45 48.95 2.82
N SER A 14 10.32 50.25 2.57
CA SER A 14 9.24 51.10 3.09
C SER A 14 8.02 51.05 2.17
N SER A 15 6.88 50.85 2.79
CA SER A 15 5.55 50.93 2.17
C SER A 15 5.16 52.36 1.87
N LEU A 16 4.73 52.66 0.65
CA LEU A 16 4.12 53.95 0.28
C LEU A 16 2.61 53.75 0.10
N LEU A 17 1.87 54.37 1.00
CA LEU A 17 0.39 54.49 0.94
C LEU A 17 0.03 55.72 0.10
N LEU A 18 -0.74 55.55 -0.98
CA LEU A 18 -1.28 56.65 -1.76
C LEU A 18 -2.77 56.78 -1.47
N VAL A 19 -3.13 57.88 -0.82
CA VAL A 19 -4.51 58.29 -0.55
C VAL A 19 -4.93 59.21 -1.68
N CYS A 20 -5.99 58.91 -2.44
CA CYS A 20 -6.65 59.82 -3.34
C CYS A 20 -7.97 60.28 -2.73
N THR A 21 -8.05 61.56 -2.43
CA THR A 21 -9.23 62.28 -1.96
C THR A 21 -10.16 62.62 -3.11
N ALA A 22 -11.45 62.40 -2.91
CA ALA A 22 -12.55 62.81 -3.80
C ALA A 22 -12.77 64.33 -3.72
N GLY A 23 -12.82 64.97 -4.87
CA GLY A 23 -13.26 66.35 -5.01
C GLY A 23 -14.62 66.44 -5.73
N SER A 24 -15.61 66.91 -4.99
CA SER A 24 -16.95 67.19 -5.51
C SER A 24 -16.95 68.55 -6.30
N MET A 25 -17.54 68.58 -7.50
CA MET A 25 -18.00 69.82 -8.13
C MET A 25 -19.46 69.69 -8.57
N LEU A 26 -20.32 70.49 -7.96
CA LEU A 26 -21.66 70.79 -8.40
C LEU A 26 -21.61 71.68 -9.70
N ALA A 27 -22.45 71.32 -10.66
CA ALA A 27 -22.91 72.31 -11.64
C ALA A 27 -24.40 72.10 -11.91
N ALA A 28 -25.12 73.21 -11.73
CA ALA A 28 -26.56 73.31 -11.88
C ALA A 28 -26.98 73.56 -13.32
N GLY A 29 -28.18 73.12 -13.68
CA GLY A 29 -29.04 73.86 -14.55
C GLY A 29 -29.44 73.29 -15.89
N LYS A 30 -30.63 72.86 -16.00
CA LYS A 30 -31.74 73.34 -16.89
C LYS A 30 -32.66 72.21 -17.30
N THR A 31 -33.89 72.33 -16.89
CA THR A 31 -35.04 71.52 -17.35
C THR A 31 -35.40 71.93 -18.81
N PRO A 32 -35.75 70.98 -19.68
CA PRO A 32 -36.64 71.23 -20.79
C PRO A 32 -37.97 70.50 -20.72
N ALA A 33 -38.92 71.09 -21.32
CA ALA A 33 -40.35 70.85 -21.32
C ALA A 33 -40.83 69.42 -21.67
N ALA A 34 -42.01 69.14 -21.11
CA ALA A 34 -42.80 67.93 -21.40
C ALA A 34 -43.33 67.97 -22.85
N ILE A 35 -43.05 66.87 -23.58
CA ILE A 35 -43.74 66.53 -24.83
C ILE A 35 -44.64 65.35 -24.54
N THR A 36 -45.95 65.58 -24.57
CA THR A 36 -46.98 64.57 -24.47
C THR A 36 -47.07 63.81 -25.79
N THR A 37 -46.62 62.55 -25.85
CA THR A 37 -46.88 61.68 -26.97
C THR A 37 -47.83 60.54 -26.50
N THR A 38 -48.96 60.49 -27.15
CA THR A 38 -50.01 59.49 -27.05
C THR A 38 -49.45 58.11 -27.38
N ALA A 39 -49.39 57.22 -26.38
CA ALA A 39 -48.96 55.80 -26.56
C ALA A 39 -50.10 54.99 -27.22
N SER A 40 -49.86 54.60 -28.44
CA SER A 40 -50.62 53.51 -29.08
C SER A 40 -50.23 52.18 -28.46
N LYS A 41 -51.17 51.49 -27.83
CA LYS A 41 -51.00 50.15 -27.32
C LYS A 41 -50.87 49.18 -28.50
N THR A 42 -49.65 48.88 -28.93
CA THR A 42 -49.35 47.67 -29.70
C THR A 42 -49.13 46.51 -28.74
N THR A 43 -50.03 45.59 -28.70
CA THR A 43 -49.88 44.30 -27.98
C THR A 43 -48.75 43.54 -28.67
N ALA A 44 -47.55 43.62 -28.11
CA ALA A 44 -46.48 42.73 -28.50
C ALA A 44 -46.81 41.32 -27.98
N THR A 45 -47.16 40.45 -28.91
CA THR A 45 -47.21 39.01 -28.64
C THR A 45 -45.78 38.58 -28.26
N ALA A 46 -45.58 38.21 -26.99
CA ALA A 46 -44.33 37.66 -26.55
C ALA A 46 -44.07 36.36 -27.36
N GLN A 47 -43.18 36.47 -28.31
CA GLN A 47 -42.67 35.31 -29.05
C GLN A 47 -41.96 34.41 -28.04
N ARG A 48 -42.57 33.28 -27.70
CA ARG A 48 -41.97 32.23 -26.86
C ARG A 48 -40.65 31.85 -27.50
N ALA A 49 -39.53 32.03 -26.77
CA ALA A 49 -38.23 31.61 -27.23
C ALA A 49 -38.30 30.15 -27.68
N PRO A 50 -37.66 29.78 -28.81
CA PRO A 50 -37.70 28.41 -29.29
C PRO A 50 -37.18 27.50 -28.19
N THR A 51 -38.00 26.51 -27.78
CA THR A 51 -37.60 25.48 -26.84
C THR A 51 -36.55 24.63 -27.54
N ILE A 52 -35.29 24.76 -27.15
CA ILE A 52 -34.22 23.93 -27.71
C ILE A 52 -34.52 22.49 -27.28
N GLU A 53 -34.69 21.58 -28.24
CA GLU A 53 -34.92 20.17 -27.99
C GLU A 53 -33.66 19.56 -27.35
N LYS A 54 -33.85 18.86 -26.21
CA LYS A 54 -32.78 18.13 -25.52
C LYS A 54 -32.87 16.66 -25.90
N VAL A 55 -31.73 16.08 -26.16
CA VAL A 55 -31.54 14.64 -26.44
C VAL A 55 -30.70 14.02 -25.36
N ASP A 56 -30.80 12.71 -25.20
CA ASP A 56 -29.99 11.96 -24.24
C ASP A 56 -28.50 12.08 -24.59
N ILE A 57 -27.66 12.26 -23.55
CA ILE A 57 -26.20 12.18 -23.65
C ILE A 57 -25.73 10.82 -23.16
N ALA A 58 -24.65 10.29 -23.74
CA ALA A 58 -24.16 8.93 -23.49
C ALA A 58 -23.39 8.81 -22.16
N VAL A 59 -23.97 9.34 -21.07
CA VAL A 59 -23.43 9.25 -19.71
C VAL A 59 -24.16 8.11 -18.99
N GLU A 60 -23.42 7.16 -18.44
CA GLU A 60 -24.00 6.03 -17.72
C GLU A 60 -24.49 6.46 -16.33
N LEU A 61 -25.66 5.97 -15.94
CA LEU A 61 -26.14 6.08 -14.58
C LEU A 61 -25.38 5.11 -13.68
N LEU A 62 -25.26 5.44 -12.38
CA LEU A 62 -24.58 4.58 -11.42
C LEU A 62 -25.24 3.18 -11.36
N PRO A 63 -24.50 2.08 -11.58
CA PRO A 63 -25.06 0.72 -11.53
C PRO A 63 -25.67 0.36 -10.16
N VAL A 64 -25.19 1.00 -9.08
CA VAL A 64 -25.71 0.78 -7.73
C VAL A 64 -27.18 1.21 -7.59
N LEU A 65 -27.70 2.08 -8.46
CA LEU A 65 -29.11 2.52 -8.43
C LEU A 65 -30.10 1.38 -8.62
N GLU A 66 -29.72 0.31 -9.31
CA GLU A 66 -30.53 -0.90 -9.44
C GLU A 66 -30.79 -1.61 -8.11
N ARG A 67 -29.91 -1.40 -7.12
CA ARG A 67 -29.93 -2.03 -5.80
C ARG A 67 -30.21 -1.04 -4.67
N ALA A 68 -30.23 0.24 -4.97
CA ALA A 68 -30.47 1.31 -4.02
C ALA A 68 -31.94 1.66 -3.88
N ILE A 69 -32.35 2.03 -2.67
CA ILE A 69 -33.70 2.48 -2.36
C ILE A 69 -33.75 4.00 -2.44
N ARG A 70 -34.60 4.56 -3.30
CA ARG A 70 -34.88 5.98 -3.34
C ARG A 70 -35.57 6.42 -2.05
N ILE A 71 -35.00 7.41 -1.35
CA ILE A 71 -35.50 7.90 -0.05
C ILE A 71 -36.03 9.35 -0.12
N GLY A 72 -35.99 9.98 -1.28
CA GLY A 72 -36.52 11.32 -1.50
C GLY A 72 -35.79 12.10 -2.58
N HIS A 73 -36.17 13.36 -2.74
CA HIS A 73 -35.51 14.30 -3.63
C HIS A 73 -34.28 14.93 -2.94
N ALA A 74 -33.24 15.26 -3.68
CA ALA A 74 -32.11 16.03 -3.17
C ALA A 74 -32.53 17.45 -2.80
N ASP A 75 -31.80 18.12 -1.92
CA ASP A 75 -32.05 19.53 -1.59
C ASP A 75 -31.84 20.41 -2.82
N PRO A 76 -32.90 21.06 -3.35
CA PRO A 76 -32.78 21.89 -4.57
C PRO A 76 -31.79 23.04 -4.46
N SER A 77 -31.48 23.47 -3.23
CA SER A 77 -30.54 24.57 -2.94
C SER A 77 -29.11 24.11 -2.73
N GLN A 78 -28.87 22.81 -2.62
CA GLN A 78 -27.53 22.24 -2.44
C GLN A 78 -26.64 22.63 -3.63
N LEU A 79 -25.49 23.24 -3.35
CA LEU A 79 -24.49 23.57 -4.36
C LEU A 79 -23.66 22.32 -4.70
N LEU A 80 -23.47 22.08 -5.99
CA LEU A 80 -22.60 21.02 -6.52
C LEU A 80 -21.58 21.62 -7.47
N HIS A 81 -20.39 21.02 -7.49
CA HIS A 81 -19.33 21.31 -8.45
C HIS A 81 -19.31 20.21 -9.50
N VAL A 82 -19.40 20.58 -10.76
CA VAL A 82 -19.57 19.65 -11.87
C VAL A 82 -18.50 19.84 -12.91
N SER A 83 -17.93 18.75 -13.39
CA SER A 83 -16.98 18.70 -14.51
C SER A 83 -17.67 18.06 -15.71
N VAL A 84 -17.88 18.82 -16.75
CA VAL A 84 -18.38 18.34 -18.05
C VAL A 84 -17.17 18.00 -18.91
N SER A 85 -16.96 16.70 -19.12
CA SER A 85 -15.86 16.16 -19.94
C SER A 85 -16.20 16.19 -21.42
N LEU A 86 -15.23 16.54 -22.25
CA LEU A 86 -15.34 16.62 -23.69
C LEU A 86 -14.38 15.59 -24.34
N PRO A 87 -14.74 14.96 -25.47
CA PRO A 87 -13.86 14.03 -26.14
C PRO A 87 -12.71 14.75 -26.86
N PHE A 88 -11.64 14.00 -27.14
CA PHE A 88 -10.73 14.41 -28.19
C PHE A 88 -11.45 14.43 -29.54
N ALA A 89 -11.12 15.37 -30.40
CA ALA A 89 -11.53 15.34 -31.81
C ALA A 89 -10.80 14.23 -32.58
N ASP A 90 -9.55 13.97 -32.17
CA ASP A 90 -8.71 12.88 -32.73
C ASP A 90 -7.89 12.24 -31.60
N LEU A 91 -8.49 11.27 -30.91
CA LEU A 91 -7.85 10.50 -29.84
C LEU A 91 -6.64 9.71 -30.37
N ALA A 92 -6.76 9.08 -31.55
CA ALA A 92 -5.68 8.26 -32.10
C ALA A 92 -4.43 9.09 -32.42
N ALA A 93 -4.59 10.32 -32.93
CA ALA A 93 -3.47 11.23 -33.13
C ALA A 93 -2.87 11.72 -31.81
N ALA A 94 -3.69 11.93 -30.77
CA ALA A 94 -3.21 12.31 -29.43
C ALA A 94 -2.37 11.19 -28.81
N GLU A 95 -2.84 9.95 -28.87
CA GLU A 95 -2.12 8.77 -28.37
C GLU A 95 -0.83 8.52 -29.15
N ALA A 96 -0.87 8.60 -30.50
CA ALA A 96 0.32 8.45 -31.33
C ALA A 96 1.37 9.54 -31.05
N PHE A 97 0.93 10.75 -30.76
CA PHE A 97 1.84 11.83 -30.36
C PHE A 97 2.44 11.55 -28.98
N ALA A 98 1.63 11.14 -27.99
CA ALA A 98 2.10 10.78 -26.66
C ALA A 98 3.16 9.67 -26.72
N GLU A 99 2.94 8.64 -27.54
CA GLU A 99 3.93 7.60 -27.78
C GLU A 99 5.22 8.17 -28.40
N SER A 100 5.08 9.02 -29.44
CA SER A 100 6.24 9.57 -30.16
C SER A 100 7.15 10.45 -29.30
N VAL A 101 6.59 11.18 -28.32
CA VAL A 101 7.38 12.01 -27.41
C VAL A 101 7.95 11.21 -26.23
N SER A 102 7.45 10.00 -26.03
CA SER A 102 7.87 9.08 -24.97
C SER A 102 8.93 8.05 -25.44
N ASP A 103 8.98 7.71 -26.72
CA ASP A 103 9.94 6.76 -27.27
C ASP A 103 11.33 7.41 -27.44
N PRO A 104 12.39 6.92 -26.73
CA PRO A 104 13.75 7.42 -26.89
C PRO A 104 14.33 7.29 -28.32
N LYS A 105 13.76 6.47 -29.18
CA LYS A 105 14.16 6.29 -30.57
C LYS A 105 13.44 7.24 -31.53
N SER A 106 12.42 7.89 -31.06
CA SER A 106 11.63 8.83 -31.86
C SER A 106 12.37 10.15 -32.06
N PRO A 107 12.29 10.78 -33.24
CA PRO A 107 12.78 12.14 -33.44
C PRO A 107 12.02 13.17 -32.59
N ASN A 108 10.83 12.82 -32.10
CA ASN A 108 10.01 13.69 -31.22
C ASN A 108 10.27 13.45 -29.73
N PHE A 109 11.23 12.60 -29.36
CA PHE A 109 11.49 12.28 -27.95
C PHE A 109 11.67 13.52 -27.11
N ARG A 110 10.83 13.65 -26.04
CA ARG A 110 10.77 14.80 -25.13
C ARG A 110 10.41 16.16 -25.73
N HIS A 111 9.90 16.18 -26.97
CA HIS A 111 9.35 17.39 -27.55
C HIS A 111 7.88 17.56 -27.12
N PHE A 112 7.71 17.83 -25.81
CA PHE A 112 6.39 18.03 -25.20
C PHE A 112 5.73 19.32 -25.68
N ILE A 113 4.42 19.32 -25.65
CA ILE A 113 3.59 20.47 -26.04
C ILE A 113 2.84 21.04 -24.81
N THR A 114 2.41 22.28 -24.92
CA THR A 114 1.58 22.92 -23.89
C THR A 114 0.14 22.40 -23.93
N PRO A 115 -0.65 22.60 -22.83
CA PRO A 115 -2.08 22.26 -22.84
C PRO A 115 -2.84 22.95 -23.99
N GLU A 116 -2.50 24.21 -24.29
CA GLU A 116 -3.10 24.99 -25.39
C GLU A 116 -2.79 24.38 -26.76
N GLU A 117 -1.55 23.97 -26.98
CA GLU A 117 -1.13 23.27 -28.21
C GLU A 117 -1.82 21.92 -28.32
N GLY A 118 -1.91 21.15 -27.22
CA GLY A 118 -2.64 19.89 -27.17
C GLY A 118 -4.10 20.05 -27.53
N GLY A 119 -4.75 21.06 -26.96
CA GLY A 119 -6.13 21.41 -27.28
C GLY A 119 -6.33 21.86 -28.71
N ALA A 120 -5.38 22.62 -29.27
CA ALA A 120 -5.45 23.08 -30.67
C ALA A 120 -5.25 21.92 -31.67
N ARG A 121 -4.42 20.93 -31.35
CA ARG A 121 -4.07 19.80 -32.23
C ARG A 121 -5.06 18.66 -32.17
N PHE A 122 -5.56 18.33 -30.98
CA PHE A 122 -6.29 17.09 -30.72
C PHE A 122 -7.67 17.29 -30.10
N GLY A 123 -7.91 18.46 -29.45
CA GLY A 123 -9.19 18.78 -28.83
C GLY A 123 -10.25 19.24 -29.83
N LEU A 124 -11.48 19.36 -29.35
CA LEU A 124 -12.56 19.93 -30.14
C LEU A 124 -12.25 21.35 -30.63
N PRO A 125 -12.80 21.79 -31.77
CA PRO A 125 -12.78 23.20 -32.15
C PRO A 125 -13.28 24.10 -31.01
N MET A 126 -12.64 25.26 -30.80
CA MET A 126 -12.95 26.11 -29.65
C MET A 126 -14.42 26.60 -29.66
N GLU A 127 -15.00 26.74 -30.83
CA GLU A 127 -16.41 27.14 -30.99
C GLU A 127 -17.37 26.07 -30.40
N ARG A 128 -17.01 24.79 -30.49
CA ARG A 128 -17.80 23.70 -29.90
C ARG A 128 -17.66 23.67 -28.39
N VAL A 129 -16.43 23.85 -27.88
CA VAL A 129 -16.15 23.95 -26.43
C VAL A 129 -16.89 25.14 -25.82
N GLN A 130 -16.84 26.29 -26.53
CA GLN A 130 -17.52 27.51 -26.09
C GLN A 130 -19.04 27.34 -26.09
N ALA A 131 -19.61 26.64 -27.09
CA ALA A 131 -21.03 26.34 -27.13
C ALA A 131 -21.53 25.57 -25.91
N VAL A 132 -20.71 24.61 -25.38
CA VAL A 132 -21.01 23.92 -24.12
C VAL A 132 -20.95 24.90 -22.94
N ALA A 133 -19.91 25.72 -22.83
CA ALA A 133 -19.76 26.69 -21.75
C ALA A 133 -20.89 27.74 -21.74
N ASP A 134 -21.26 28.27 -22.92
CA ASP A 134 -22.35 29.21 -23.08
C ASP A 134 -23.70 28.59 -22.72
N TYR A 135 -23.91 27.32 -23.08
CA TYR A 135 -25.11 26.61 -22.68
C TYR A 135 -25.20 26.50 -21.15
N LEU A 136 -24.16 26.04 -20.47
CA LEU A 136 -24.14 25.93 -19.00
C LEU A 136 -24.43 27.28 -18.34
N THR A 137 -23.78 28.34 -18.82
CA THR A 137 -24.01 29.71 -18.34
C THR A 137 -25.46 30.16 -18.56
N SER A 138 -26.06 29.81 -19.71
CA SER A 138 -27.45 30.13 -20.02
C SER A 138 -28.48 29.45 -19.12
N GLN A 139 -28.09 28.31 -18.53
CA GLN A 139 -28.89 27.60 -17.53
C GLN A 139 -28.73 28.16 -16.10
N GLY A 140 -27.88 29.16 -15.92
CA GLY A 140 -27.60 29.83 -14.64
C GLY A 140 -26.48 29.19 -13.85
N LEU A 141 -25.71 28.27 -14.46
CA LEU A 141 -24.52 27.69 -13.84
C LEU A 141 -23.33 28.65 -13.94
N ASN A 142 -22.50 28.72 -12.93
CA ASN A 142 -21.27 29.50 -12.92
C ASN A 142 -20.14 28.66 -13.52
N VAL A 143 -19.71 28.98 -14.76
CA VAL A 143 -18.55 28.30 -15.38
C VAL A 143 -17.27 28.82 -14.73
N THR A 144 -16.56 27.96 -14.03
CA THR A 144 -15.35 28.30 -13.26
C THR A 144 -14.06 28.08 -14.04
N LEU A 145 -14.05 27.14 -15.00
CA LEU A 145 -12.89 26.84 -15.84
C LEU A 145 -13.33 26.26 -17.19
N VAL A 146 -12.73 26.77 -18.27
CA VAL A 146 -12.67 26.07 -19.56
C VAL A 146 -11.25 25.55 -19.74
N GLY A 147 -11.09 24.22 -19.81
CA GLY A 147 -9.78 23.59 -19.89
C GLY A 147 -9.02 24.02 -21.14
N LYS A 148 -7.77 24.44 -21.00
CA LYS A 148 -6.90 24.88 -22.11
C LYS A 148 -6.65 23.77 -23.12
N ASN A 149 -6.67 22.50 -22.66
CA ASN A 149 -6.61 21.30 -23.49
C ASN A 149 -7.95 20.97 -24.19
N ARG A 150 -8.99 21.77 -23.95
CA ARG A 150 -10.34 21.64 -24.54
C ARG A 150 -11.06 20.31 -24.21
N LEU A 151 -10.72 19.67 -23.08
CA LEU A 151 -11.30 18.38 -22.68
C LEU A 151 -12.27 18.50 -21.50
N THR A 152 -12.41 19.67 -20.89
CA THR A 152 -13.28 19.84 -19.72
C THR A 152 -13.81 21.29 -19.63
N VAL A 153 -15.07 21.40 -19.25
CA VAL A 153 -15.70 22.64 -18.79
C VAL A 153 -16.16 22.40 -17.34
N MET A 154 -15.59 23.13 -16.39
CA MET A 154 -15.99 23.04 -14.97
C MET A 154 -17.01 24.12 -14.65
N CYS A 155 -18.03 23.76 -13.90
CA CYS A 155 -19.05 24.70 -13.44
C CYS A 155 -19.56 24.34 -12.05
N GLU A 156 -20.25 25.27 -11.42
CA GLU A 156 -20.96 25.07 -10.17
C GLU A 156 -22.38 25.59 -10.26
N GLY A 157 -23.28 24.97 -9.52
CA GLY A 157 -24.67 25.39 -9.45
C GLY A 157 -25.46 24.58 -8.45
N THR A 158 -26.67 25.03 -8.16
CA THR A 158 -27.57 24.30 -7.28
C THR A 158 -28.13 23.05 -7.97
N VAL A 159 -28.58 22.08 -7.17
CA VAL A 159 -29.28 20.90 -7.67
C VAL A 159 -30.38 21.28 -8.65
N ALA A 160 -31.24 22.27 -8.32
CA ALA A 160 -32.31 22.73 -9.20
C ALA A 160 -31.81 23.28 -10.56
N GLN A 161 -30.66 23.99 -10.57
CA GLN A 161 -30.06 24.48 -11.80
C GLN A 161 -29.49 23.33 -12.66
N LEU A 162 -28.85 22.36 -12.03
CA LEU A 162 -28.28 21.20 -12.71
C LEU A 162 -29.38 20.28 -13.28
N GLU A 163 -30.46 20.04 -12.54
CA GLU A 163 -31.62 19.31 -13.03
C GLU A 163 -32.23 19.98 -14.26
N LYS A 164 -32.37 21.30 -14.22
CA LYS A 164 -32.84 22.08 -15.36
C LYS A 164 -31.85 21.99 -16.53
N ALA A 165 -30.55 22.11 -16.27
CA ALA A 165 -29.52 22.05 -17.29
C ALA A 165 -29.47 20.70 -17.97
N PHE A 166 -29.49 19.62 -17.22
CA PHE A 166 -29.32 18.26 -17.74
C PHE A 166 -30.60 17.46 -17.89
N GLY A 167 -31.78 18.08 -17.69
CA GLY A 167 -33.08 17.45 -17.92
C GLY A 167 -33.31 16.17 -17.14
N THR A 168 -32.72 16.07 -15.96
CA THR A 168 -32.80 14.92 -15.06
C THR A 168 -33.41 15.35 -13.70
N THR A 169 -33.57 14.40 -12.80
CA THR A 169 -33.90 14.63 -11.39
C THR A 169 -32.78 14.06 -10.54
N ILE A 170 -32.32 14.80 -9.55
CA ILE A 170 -31.29 14.34 -8.61
C ILE A 170 -31.99 13.90 -7.32
N ASP A 171 -31.95 12.60 -7.05
CA ASP A 171 -32.63 12.01 -5.92
C ASP A 171 -31.66 11.52 -4.85
N ARG A 172 -32.19 11.36 -3.63
CA ARG A 172 -31.48 10.75 -2.51
C ARG A 172 -31.79 9.26 -2.47
N TYR A 173 -30.73 8.49 -2.25
CA TYR A 173 -30.77 7.04 -2.19
C TYR A 173 -30.15 6.52 -0.90
N SER A 174 -30.57 5.31 -0.50
CA SER A 174 -29.92 4.51 0.53
C SER A 174 -29.60 3.14 -0.04
N VAL A 175 -28.42 2.62 0.26
CA VAL A 175 -28.00 1.27 -0.13
C VAL A 175 -27.54 0.49 1.09
N ASP A 176 -27.89 -0.81 1.13
CA ASP A 176 -27.34 -1.72 2.12
C ASP A 176 -25.88 -2.02 1.77
N PRO A 177 -24.92 -1.80 2.67
CA PRO A 177 -23.50 -2.12 2.42
C PRO A 177 -23.26 -3.59 2.06
N LEU A 178 -24.09 -4.50 2.49
CA LEU A 178 -24.01 -5.91 2.13
C LEU A 178 -24.37 -6.19 0.66
N LEU A 179 -25.14 -5.29 0.03
CA LEU A 179 -25.51 -5.37 -1.38
C LEU A 179 -24.59 -4.56 -2.30
N ALA A 180 -23.67 -3.80 -1.73
CA ALA A 180 -22.70 -3.00 -2.45
C ALA A 180 -21.28 -3.17 -1.85
N PRO A 181 -20.74 -4.40 -1.83
CA PRO A 181 -19.44 -4.69 -1.21
C PRO A 181 -18.26 -4.07 -1.96
N GLU A 182 -18.45 -3.65 -3.21
CA GLU A 182 -17.45 -3.00 -4.04
C GLU A 182 -17.06 -1.60 -3.56
N VAL A 183 -17.81 -1.04 -2.61
CA VAL A 183 -17.54 0.30 -2.06
C VAL A 183 -17.39 0.22 -0.55
N GLU A 184 -16.21 -0.19 -0.11
CA GLU A 184 -15.82 -0.03 1.29
C GLU A 184 -15.89 1.45 1.69
N GLY A 185 -16.69 1.76 2.71
CA GLY A 185 -16.90 3.13 3.17
C GLY A 185 -17.83 3.98 2.30
N GLY A 186 -18.55 3.40 1.35
CA GLY A 186 -19.63 4.05 0.60
C GLY A 186 -20.66 4.66 1.55
N ASN A 187 -21.15 5.87 1.23
CA ASN A 187 -22.25 6.46 2.00
C ASN A 187 -23.46 5.53 1.92
N LYS A 188 -23.98 5.13 3.07
CA LYS A 188 -25.27 4.45 3.14
C LYS A 188 -26.39 5.28 2.52
N GLN A 189 -26.21 6.60 2.45
CA GLN A 189 -27.08 7.55 1.76
C GLN A 189 -26.23 8.43 0.83
N PHE A 190 -26.73 8.64 -0.38
CA PHE A 190 -26.08 9.45 -1.41
C PHE A 190 -27.13 10.14 -2.28
N ILE A 191 -26.71 11.13 -3.06
CA ILE A 191 -27.52 11.70 -4.15
C ILE A 191 -26.98 11.22 -5.49
N ALA A 192 -27.87 11.07 -6.48
CA ALA A 192 -27.49 10.77 -7.85
C ALA A 192 -28.61 11.15 -8.83
N PRO A 193 -28.30 11.39 -10.11
CA PRO A 193 -29.30 11.49 -11.17
C PRO A 193 -30.12 10.19 -11.25
N SER A 194 -31.45 10.35 -11.30
CA SER A 194 -32.40 9.23 -11.34
C SER A 194 -32.82 8.85 -12.77
N THR A 195 -32.53 9.70 -13.74
CA THR A 195 -32.86 9.52 -15.15
C THR A 195 -31.70 9.93 -16.03
N GLN A 196 -31.69 9.42 -17.27
CA GLN A 196 -30.70 9.75 -18.26
C GLN A 196 -30.54 11.25 -18.43
N LEU A 197 -29.28 11.71 -18.44
CA LEU A 197 -28.95 13.12 -18.62
C LEU A 197 -29.20 13.54 -20.06
N LYS A 198 -29.61 14.79 -20.26
CA LYS A 198 -29.96 15.36 -21.57
C LYS A 198 -29.27 16.70 -21.80
N ALA A 199 -28.88 16.95 -23.02
CA ALA A 199 -28.36 18.24 -23.46
C ALA A 199 -28.98 18.64 -24.79
N PRO A 200 -28.89 19.94 -25.20
CA PRO A 200 -29.29 20.35 -26.53
C PRO A 200 -28.61 19.53 -27.62
N ALA A 201 -29.38 19.14 -28.64
CA ALA A 201 -28.92 18.25 -29.69
C ALA A 201 -27.64 18.71 -30.40
N ASN A 202 -27.41 20.04 -30.47
CA ASN A 202 -26.21 20.61 -31.11
C ASN A 202 -24.92 20.48 -30.28
N ILE A 203 -25.00 20.17 -28.99
CA ILE A 203 -23.84 19.97 -28.11
C ILE A 203 -23.79 18.59 -27.43
N ALA A 204 -24.88 17.82 -27.50
CA ALA A 204 -24.98 16.52 -26.83
C ALA A 204 -23.87 15.56 -27.24
N GLY A 205 -23.47 15.55 -28.52
CA GLY A 205 -22.37 14.74 -29.04
C GLY A 205 -20.97 15.24 -28.64
N ASP A 206 -20.87 16.40 -28.00
CA ASP A 206 -19.61 16.97 -27.50
C ASP A 206 -19.41 16.71 -26.01
N ILE A 207 -20.39 16.10 -25.33
CA ILE A 207 -20.33 15.78 -23.90
C ILE A 207 -20.01 14.28 -23.78
N LEU A 208 -18.83 13.97 -23.23
CA LEU A 208 -18.39 12.61 -22.96
C LEU A 208 -18.90 12.12 -21.61
N ASP A 209 -18.85 12.98 -20.58
CA ASP A 209 -19.23 12.67 -19.22
C ASP A 209 -19.64 13.93 -18.44
N VAL A 210 -20.43 13.74 -17.38
CA VAL A 210 -20.82 14.80 -16.44
C VAL A 210 -20.59 14.29 -15.02
N PHE A 211 -19.43 14.59 -14.47
CA PHE A 211 -19.01 14.16 -13.14
C PHE A 211 -19.35 15.21 -12.07
N GLY A 212 -19.72 14.76 -10.86
CA GLY A 212 -20.00 15.62 -9.71
C GLY A 212 -21.49 15.85 -9.43
N MET A 213 -22.40 15.21 -10.19
CA MET A 213 -23.85 15.24 -9.91
C MET A 213 -24.30 14.12 -8.93
N GLU A 214 -23.34 13.36 -8.39
CA GLU A 214 -23.59 12.28 -7.46
C GLU A 214 -22.59 12.33 -6.29
N THR A 215 -22.94 11.65 -5.18
CA THR A 215 -22.07 11.59 -3.99
C THR A 215 -21.82 10.15 -3.53
N TYR A 216 -22.14 9.17 -4.37
CA TYR A 216 -21.84 7.76 -4.12
C TYR A 216 -20.36 7.47 -4.35
N THR A 217 -19.85 7.90 -5.50
CA THR A 217 -18.43 7.79 -5.84
C THR A 217 -17.65 8.80 -5.00
N LYS A 218 -17.14 8.34 -3.87
CA LYS A 218 -16.19 9.15 -3.10
C LYS A 218 -14.78 8.76 -3.49
N PRO A 219 -13.86 9.73 -3.62
CA PRO A 219 -12.45 9.40 -3.57
C PRO A 219 -12.23 8.73 -2.22
N GLN A 220 -11.95 7.45 -2.23
CA GLN A 220 -11.44 6.77 -1.06
C GLN A 220 -10.13 7.48 -0.72
N PRO A 221 -9.94 8.04 0.48
CA PRO A 221 -8.65 8.45 0.94
C PRO A 221 -7.82 7.18 1.09
N ARG A 222 -7.18 6.76 0.01
CA ARG A 222 -6.22 5.67 -0.01
C ARG A 222 -4.94 6.25 0.50
N VAL A 223 -4.76 6.14 1.81
CA VAL A 223 -3.61 6.71 2.51
C VAL A 223 -2.48 5.71 2.37
N ALA A 224 -1.39 6.14 1.73
CA ALA A 224 -0.14 5.44 1.84
C ALA A 224 0.25 5.35 3.33
N LEU A 225 0.44 4.14 3.85
CA LEU A 225 0.60 3.90 5.29
C LEU A 225 1.97 4.35 5.79
N THR A 226 2.00 5.23 6.76
CA THR A 226 3.23 5.61 7.47
C THR A 226 3.75 4.46 8.34
N PRO A 227 5.04 4.46 8.75
CA PRO A 227 5.59 3.43 9.65
C PRO A 227 4.77 3.22 10.92
N THR A 228 4.24 4.30 11.52
CA THR A 228 3.39 4.20 12.71
C THR A 228 2.04 3.55 12.43
N GLN A 229 1.41 3.87 11.31
CA GLN A 229 0.17 3.24 10.88
C GLN A 229 0.37 1.75 10.56
N THR A 230 1.49 1.40 9.92
CA THR A 230 1.87 0.02 9.63
C THR A 230 2.08 -0.80 10.90
N ARG A 231 2.78 -0.24 11.88
CA ARG A 231 2.93 -0.88 13.19
C ARG A 231 1.59 -1.08 13.90
N GLY A 232 0.65 -0.16 13.76
CA GLY A 232 -0.70 -0.32 14.30
C GLY A 232 -1.51 -1.38 13.54
N LEU A 233 -1.47 -1.36 12.21
CA LEU A 233 -2.17 -2.30 11.33
C LEU A 233 -1.81 -3.77 11.64
N TYR A 234 -0.54 -4.08 11.86
CA TYR A 234 -0.02 -5.43 12.12
C TYR A 234 0.29 -5.71 13.60
N ASN A 235 -0.21 -4.84 14.48
CA ASN A 235 -0.03 -4.96 15.93
C ASN A 235 1.44 -5.10 16.37
N ALA A 236 2.36 -4.43 15.66
CA ALA A 236 3.77 -4.37 16.03
C ALA A 236 4.07 -3.28 17.07
N ALA A 237 3.14 -2.36 17.31
CA ALA A 237 3.32 -1.25 18.24
C ALA A 237 3.60 -1.69 19.69
N PRO A 238 2.98 -2.74 20.25
CA PRO A 238 3.32 -3.20 21.61
C PRO A 238 4.79 -3.62 21.73
N ILE A 239 5.33 -4.30 20.72
CA ILE A 239 6.74 -4.71 20.70
C ILE A 239 7.64 -3.49 20.52
N TYR A 240 7.36 -2.65 19.53
CA TYR A 240 8.16 -1.48 19.19
C TYR A 240 8.23 -0.45 20.35
N ASN A 241 7.13 -0.26 21.08
CA ASN A 241 7.05 0.69 22.20
C ASN A 241 7.71 0.15 23.48
N ALA A 242 7.93 -1.16 23.59
CA ALA A 242 8.60 -1.82 24.71
C ALA A 242 10.12 -1.96 24.52
N PRO A 243 10.86 -0.97 24.24
CA PRO A 243 12.07 -0.57 23.54
C PRO A 243 12.75 -1.62 22.64
N GLN A 244 12.00 -2.37 21.85
CA GLN A 244 12.54 -3.20 20.77
C GLN A 244 12.41 -2.47 19.43
N ARG A 245 13.52 -1.94 18.92
CA ARG A 245 13.58 -1.17 17.67
C ARG A 245 14.57 -1.75 16.66
N GLY A 246 14.97 -3.01 16.86
CA GLY A 246 15.90 -3.74 16.03
C GLY A 246 17.32 -3.87 16.62
N GLU A 247 17.62 -3.27 17.77
CA GLU A 247 18.95 -3.32 18.38
C GLU A 247 19.41 -4.76 18.57
N GLY A 248 20.63 -5.05 18.14
CA GLY A 248 21.22 -6.38 18.20
C GLY A 248 20.67 -7.38 17.18
N ARG A 249 19.83 -6.93 16.23
CA ARG A 249 19.41 -7.70 15.05
C ARG A 249 20.19 -7.25 13.83
N VAL A 250 20.44 -8.19 12.94
CA VAL A 250 21.06 -7.96 11.63
C VAL A 250 20.04 -8.29 10.56
N LEU A 251 19.56 -7.28 9.86
CA LEU A 251 18.63 -7.43 8.75
C LEU A 251 19.34 -7.11 7.44
N ALA A 252 18.90 -7.70 6.32
CA ALA A 252 19.51 -7.45 5.03
C ALA A 252 18.51 -7.41 3.90
N ILE A 253 18.96 -6.86 2.76
CA ILE A 253 18.32 -7.01 1.47
C ILE A 253 19.31 -7.58 0.44
N SER A 254 18.78 -8.44 -0.46
CA SER A 254 19.41 -8.79 -1.72
C SER A 254 19.02 -7.72 -2.74
N ASN A 255 19.96 -6.85 -3.09
CA ASN A 255 19.67 -5.68 -3.92
C ASN A 255 20.28 -5.81 -5.33
N PHE A 256 19.46 -5.49 -6.35
CA PHE A 256 19.87 -5.56 -7.75
C PHE A 256 19.58 -4.27 -8.53
N ASP A 257 19.24 -3.20 -7.82
CA ASP A 257 18.92 -1.90 -8.40
C ASP A 257 19.57 -0.75 -7.60
N GLY A 258 19.59 0.46 -8.16
CA GLY A 258 20.22 1.60 -7.51
C GLY A 258 19.48 2.09 -6.26
N PHE A 259 20.21 2.81 -5.41
CA PHE A 259 19.68 3.44 -4.21
C PHE A 259 20.52 4.64 -3.76
N ARG A 260 19.94 5.51 -2.94
CA ARG A 260 20.64 6.67 -2.35
C ARG A 260 20.55 6.67 -0.83
N LEU A 261 21.65 6.41 -0.16
CA LEU A 261 21.70 6.49 1.30
C LEU A 261 21.36 7.89 1.85
N THR A 262 21.44 8.94 1.03
CA THR A 262 21.01 10.31 1.39
C THR A 262 19.49 10.42 1.58
N ASN A 263 18.70 9.48 1.10
CA ASN A 263 17.26 9.43 1.31
C ASN A 263 16.88 8.95 2.73
N VAL A 264 17.74 8.15 3.37
CA VAL A 264 17.48 7.57 4.70
C VAL A 264 17.37 8.63 5.79
N PRO A 265 18.30 9.62 5.94
CA PRO A 265 18.13 10.69 6.91
C PRO A 265 16.85 11.51 6.73
N LEU A 266 16.42 11.73 5.48
CA LEU A 266 15.18 12.43 5.18
C LEU A 266 13.95 11.63 5.66
N TYR A 267 13.97 10.32 5.44
CA TYR A 267 12.93 9.40 5.91
C TYR A 267 12.85 9.36 7.44
N TYR A 268 13.99 9.19 8.12
CA TYR A 268 14.07 9.20 9.58
C TYR A 268 13.56 10.50 10.18
N SER A 269 14.01 11.64 9.66
CA SER A 269 13.60 12.96 10.13
C SER A 269 12.10 13.19 9.93
N PHE A 270 11.57 12.82 8.77
CA PHE A 270 10.16 13.06 8.44
C PHE A 270 9.20 12.22 9.31
N TYR A 271 9.55 10.96 9.58
CA TYR A 271 8.70 10.06 10.39
C TYR A 271 9.06 10.04 11.87
N GLY A 272 10.03 10.81 12.31
CA GLY A 272 10.48 10.85 13.71
C GLY A 272 11.01 9.49 14.18
N LEU A 273 11.72 8.76 13.31
CA LEU A 273 12.29 7.47 13.68
C LEU A 273 13.52 7.66 14.58
N PRO A 274 13.75 6.76 15.56
CA PRO A 274 14.94 6.82 16.40
C PRO A 274 16.19 6.61 15.54
N THR A 275 17.17 7.49 15.73
CA THR A 275 18.40 7.51 14.95
C THR A 275 19.49 6.72 15.65
N PRO A 276 20.25 5.85 14.96
CA PRO A 276 21.43 5.20 15.51
C PRO A 276 22.46 6.20 16.05
N ALA A 277 23.26 5.80 17.03
CA ALA A 277 24.18 6.69 17.75
C ALA A 277 25.19 7.43 16.85
N GLY A 278 25.56 6.86 15.70
CA GLY A 278 26.46 7.46 14.72
C GLY A 278 25.79 8.27 13.61
N GLY A 279 24.44 8.45 13.66
CA GLY A 279 23.63 9.07 12.58
C GLY A 279 22.81 8.05 11.80
N SER A 280 21.85 8.52 11.00
CA SER A 280 20.82 7.68 10.34
C SER A 280 21.37 6.61 9.37
N ASN A 281 22.63 6.71 8.98
CA ASN A 281 23.26 5.74 8.06
C ASN A 281 24.38 4.94 8.74
N SER A 282 24.65 5.14 10.03
CA SER A 282 25.81 4.53 10.71
C SER A 282 25.66 3.02 10.92
N ASN A 283 24.45 2.50 10.81
CA ASN A 283 24.09 1.08 10.91
C ASN A 283 23.86 0.42 9.54
N ILE A 284 24.18 1.11 8.43
CA ILE A 284 23.96 0.60 7.08
C ILE A 284 25.32 0.21 6.46
N HIS A 285 25.39 -1.05 6.02
CA HIS A 285 26.60 -1.65 5.44
C HIS A 285 26.32 -2.09 4.01
N VAL A 286 27.00 -1.46 3.04
CA VAL A 286 26.91 -1.88 1.63
C VAL A 286 27.98 -2.92 1.36
N VAL A 287 27.58 -4.08 0.88
CA VAL A 287 28.43 -5.22 0.51
C VAL A 287 28.37 -5.39 -1.02
N PRO A 288 29.32 -4.86 -1.77
CA PRO A 288 29.34 -5.00 -3.22
C PRO A 288 29.64 -6.44 -3.62
N VAL A 289 28.90 -6.95 -4.62
CA VAL A 289 29.07 -8.30 -5.17
C VAL A 289 29.16 -8.22 -6.69
N GLY A 290 30.24 -8.71 -7.26
CA GLY A 290 30.44 -8.68 -8.71
C GLY A 290 30.45 -7.23 -9.25
N SER A 291 29.42 -6.89 -10.00
CA SER A 291 29.18 -5.55 -10.52
C SER A 291 28.04 -4.90 -9.71
N PRO A 292 28.34 -4.12 -8.66
CA PRO A 292 27.31 -3.52 -7.83
C PRO A 292 26.48 -2.49 -8.61
N ALA A 293 25.19 -2.36 -8.26
CA ALA A 293 24.30 -1.33 -8.77
C ALA A 293 24.75 0.06 -8.30
N GLY A 294 25.30 0.12 -7.10
CA GLY A 294 26.00 1.28 -6.55
C GLY A 294 25.12 2.22 -5.74
N ALA A 295 25.61 2.55 -4.55
CA ALA A 295 25.09 3.63 -3.75
C ALA A 295 25.24 4.96 -4.50
N GLY A 296 24.12 5.66 -4.73
CA GLY A 296 24.11 6.97 -5.41
C GLY A 296 23.49 6.97 -6.80
N THR A 297 23.23 5.81 -7.40
CA THR A 297 22.35 5.69 -8.57
C THR A 297 20.91 5.61 -8.09
N ALA A 298 20.06 6.50 -8.56
CA ALA A 298 18.68 6.52 -8.11
C ALA A 298 17.84 5.75 -9.11
N ALA A 299 17.51 4.52 -8.80
CA ALA A 299 16.64 3.71 -9.64
C ALA A 299 15.32 3.30 -8.97
N GLY A 300 15.22 3.27 -7.65
CA GLY A 300 13.95 3.16 -6.96
C GLY A 300 13.75 1.95 -6.06
N GLU A 301 14.01 0.73 -6.54
CA GLU A 301 13.73 -0.48 -5.76
C GLU A 301 14.58 -0.55 -4.49
N GLY A 302 15.89 -0.34 -4.58
CA GLY A 302 16.75 -0.33 -3.40
C GLY A 302 16.40 0.77 -2.40
N ASP A 303 15.93 1.94 -2.87
CA ASP A 303 15.50 3.03 -1.99
C ASP A 303 14.27 2.65 -1.16
N LEU A 304 13.29 1.95 -1.76
CA LEU A 304 12.08 1.54 -1.04
C LEU A 304 12.37 0.42 -0.05
N ASP A 305 13.10 -0.61 -0.46
CA ASP A 305 13.42 -1.76 0.39
C ASP A 305 14.13 -1.33 1.68
N ILE A 306 15.17 -0.50 1.55
CA ILE A 306 15.91 0.06 2.69
C ILE A 306 14.96 0.78 3.66
N GLN A 307 14.12 1.66 3.14
CA GLN A 307 13.27 2.49 3.99
C GLN A 307 12.13 1.71 4.61
N MET A 308 11.61 0.66 3.97
CA MET A 308 10.57 -0.19 4.53
C MET A 308 11.09 -1.03 5.69
N VAL A 309 12.26 -1.66 5.57
CA VAL A 309 12.89 -2.39 6.69
C VAL A 309 13.17 -1.45 7.85
N LEU A 310 13.84 -0.32 7.58
CA LEU A 310 14.22 0.66 8.61
C LEU A 310 13.02 1.39 9.20
N GLY A 311 11.91 1.51 8.48
CA GLY A 311 10.64 2.01 9.00
C GLY A 311 10.08 1.17 10.14
N MET A 312 10.35 -0.13 10.13
CA MET A 312 9.92 -1.07 11.18
C MET A 312 11.01 -1.26 12.24
N ALA A 313 12.26 -1.46 11.85
CA ALA A 313 13.38 -1.76 12.74
C ALA A 313 14.54 -0.76 12.57
N PRO A 314 14.37 0.52 12.96
CA PRO A 314 15.33 1.58 12.64
C PRO A 314 16.70 1.45 13.30
N LEU A 315 16.86 0.65 14.33
CA LEU A 315 18.11 0.48 15.08
C LEU A 315 18.78 -0.89 14.86
N CYS A 316 18.35 -1.65 13.85
CA CYS A 316 19.04 -2.88 13.44
C CYS A 316 20.37 -2.54 12.74
N GLU A 317 21.34 -3.45 12.74
CA GLU A 317 22.43 -3.45 11.75
C GLU A 317 21.82 -3.89 10.42
N PHE A 318 22.05 -3.10 9.36
CA PHE A 318 21.38 -3.30 8.09
C PHE A 318 22.39 -3.50 6.96
N TYR A 319 22.31 -4.64 6.28
CA TYR A 319 23.22 -5.00 5.20
C TYR A 319 22.52 -4.94 3.83
N ILE A 320 23.18 -4.34 2.84
CA ILE A 320 22.74 -4.28 1.46
C ILE A 320 23.73 -5.09 0.63
N TYR A 321 23.36 -6.32 0.25
CA TYR A 321 24.14 -7.14 -0.66
C TYR A 321 23.83 -6.70 -2.09
N ASP A 322 24.75 -5.94 -2.69
CA ASP A 322 24.50 -5.11 -3.86
C ASP A 322 25.18 -5.66 -5.12
N SER A 323 24.36 -5.99 -6.12
CA SER A 323 24.78 -6.40 -7.45
C SER A 323 23.81 -5.86 -8.50
N THR A 324 24.19 -5.85 -9.78
CA THR A 324 23.26 -5.53 -10.88
C THR A 324 22.54 -6.77 -11.40
N THR A 325 23.18 -7.94 -11.41
CA THR A 325 22.65 -9.13 -12.11
C THR A 325 23.08 -10.46 -11.49
N ASP A 326 24.01 -10.44 -10.52
CA ASP A 326 24.64 -11.68 -10.02
C ASP A 326 23.87 -12.25 -8.83
N LEU A 327 22.71 -12.88 -9.09
CA LEU A 327 21.92 -13.58 -8.08
C LEU A 327 22.76 -14.58 -7.29
N ILE A 328 23.50 -15.47 -7.99
CA ILE A 328 24.26 -16.53 -7.32
C ILE A 328 25.39 -15.95 -6.46
N GLY A 329 26.04 -14.90 -6.94
CA GLY A 329 27.08 -14.19 -6.18
C GLY A 329 26.52 -13.56 -4.90
N VAL A 330 25.36 -12.89 -4.97
CA VAL A 330 24.68 -12.29 -3.81
C VAL A 330 24.32 -13.37 -2.79
N LEU A 331 23.59 -14.42 -3.19
CA LEU A 331 23.22 -15.51 -2.30
C LEU A 331 24.44 -16.21 -1.69
N THR A 332 25.52 -16.40 -2.49
CA THR A 332 26.78 -16.99 -1.99
C THR A 332 27.41 -16.10 -0.92
N ARG A 333 27.40 -14.80 -1.12
CA ARG A 333 27.98 -13.85 -0.17
C ARG A 333 27.19 -13.80 1.14
N GLU A 334 25.87 -13.81 1.07
CA GLU A 334 24.98 -13.86 2.22
C GLU A 334 25.18 -15.12 3.08
N VAL A 335 25.25 -16.28 2.41
CA VAL A 335 25.56 -17.57 3.07
C VAL A 335 26.96 -17.56 3.70
N ASN A 336 27.96 -17.08 2.95
CA ASN A 336 29.35 -17.08 3.41
C ASN A 336 29.58 -16.14 4.60
N ASP A 337 29.02 -14.95 4.54
CA ASP A 337 29.13 -13.97 5.62
C ASP A 337 28.35 -14.41 6.87
N ASN A 338 27.24 -15.09 6.69
CA ASN A 338 26.38 -15.59 7.78
C ASN A 338 26.07 -14.50 8.84
N LEU A 339 25.86 -13.27 8.39
CA LEU A 339 25.63 -12.11 9.28
C LEU A 339 24.15 -11.90 9.53
N ALA A 340 23.33 -11.85 8.47
CA ALA A 340 21.93 -11.50 8.55
C ALA A 340 21.10 -12.57 9.27
N ASP A 341 20.15 -12.12 10.06
CA ASP A 341 19.14 -12.94 10.70
C ASP A 341 17.93 -13.14 9.77
N VAL A 342 17.52 -12.04 9.11
CA VAL A 342 16.42 -12.02 8.15
C VAL A 342 16.87 -11.27 6.89
N ILE A 343 16.56 -11.82 5.72
CA ILE A 343 16.89 -11.24 4.40
C ILE A 343 15.61 -11.07 3.58
N SER A 344 15.42 -9.89 2.98
CA SER A 344 14.32 -9.58 2.07
C SER A 344 14.83 -9.42 0.65
N GLU A 345 14.12 -10.00 -0.32
CA GLU A 345 14.34 -9.82 -1.75
C GLU A 345 13.05 -9.32 -2.42
N SER A 346 13.17 -8.33 -3.30
CA SER A 346 12.04 -7.76 -4.05
C SER A 346 12.11 -8.03 -5.55
N TYR A 347 12.77 -9.12 -5.96
CA TYR A 347 13.01 -9.43 -7.38
C TYR A 347 12.55 -10.82 -7.77
N GLY A 348 12.15 -10.96 -9.04
CA GLY A 348 11.79 -12.24 -9.65
C GLY A 348 12.72 -12.57 -10.82
N TRP A 349 13.13 -13.84 -10.93
CA TRP A 349 14.16 -14.28 -11.87
C TRP A 349 13.67 -15.31 -12.87
N ASN A 350 13.78 -15.01 -14.16
CA ASN A 350 13.55 -15.96 -15.23
C ASN A 350 14.85 -16.71 -15.56
N ILE A 351 15.22 -17.67 -14.73
CA ILE A 351 16.49 -18.43 -14.83
C ILE A 351 16.29 -19.85 -15.33
N VAL A 352 17.36 -20.43 -15.88
CA VAL A 352 17.38 -21.82 -16.30
C VAL A 352 17.40 -22.78 -15.09
N ALA A 353 17.04 -24.03 -15.32
CA ALA A 353 16.92 -25.04 -14.26
C ALA A 353 18.20 -25.22 -13.41
N SER A 354 19.37 -25.23 -14.05
CA SER A 354 20.66 -25.36 -13.34
C SER A 354 20.93 -24.21 -12.39
N THR A 355 20.62 -22.96 -12.82
CA THR A 355 20.77 -21.78 -11.96
C THR A 355 19.76 -21.80 -10.81
N ALA A 356 18.52 -22.21 -11.08
CA ALA A 356 17.50 -22.36 -10.04
C ALA A 356 17.92 -23.41 -8.98
N ILE A 357 18.52 -24.53 -9.40
CA ILE A 357 19.06 -25.55 -8.48
C ILE A 357 20.22 -24.98 -7.65
N ALA A 358 21.12 -24.22 -8.27
CA ALA A 358 22.23 -23.58 -7.55
C ALA A 358 21.72 -22.59 -6.49
N ALA A 359 20.76 -21.73 -6.85
CA ALA A 359 20.14 -20.80 -5.92
C ALA A 359 19.39 -21.51 -4.78
N HIS A 360 18.60 -22.55 -5.10
CA HIS A 360 17.93 -23.37 -4.11
C HIS A 360 18.92 -23.97 -3.09
N ASN A 361 20.05 -24.49 -3.54
CA ASN A 361 21.08 -25.04 -2.64
C ASN A 361 21.62 -23.97 -1.66
N LEU A 362 21.70 -22.71 -2.08
CA LEU A 362 22.10 -21.61 -1.22
C LEU A 362 20.98 -21.26 -0.21
N HIS A 363 19.72 -21.27 -0.63
CA HIS A 363 18.58 -21.09 0.30
C HIS A 363 18.48 -22.25 1.32
N VAL A 364 18.72 -23.48 0.92
CA VAL A 364 18.86 -24.62 1.86
C VAL A 364 20.00 -24.36 2.85
N SER A 365 21.13 -23.82 2.39
CA SER A 365 22.25 -23.45 3.28
C SER A 365 21.86 -22.35 4.26
N MET A 366 21.09 -21.34 3.83
CA MET A 366 20.55 -20.30 4.70
C MET A 366 19.61 -20.86 5.75
N SER A 367 18.70 -21.76 5.36
CA SER A 367 17.82 -22.48 6.30
C SER A 367 18.63 -23.27 7.33
N ASN A 368 19.70 -23.95 6.92
CA ASN A 368 20.61 -24.66 7.81
C ASN A 368 21.37 -23.73 8.77
N GLN A 369 21.60 -22.48 8.39
CA GLN A 369 22.21 -21.45 9.23
C GLN A 369 21.20 -20.74 10.14
N GLY A 370 19.90 -21.01 9.95
CA GLY A 370 18.80 -20.36 10.66
C GLY A 370 18.48 -18.97 10.14
N ILE A 371 18.90 -18.61 8.94
CA ILE A 371 18.52 -17.37 8.28
C ILE A 371 17.09 -17.49 7.76
N THR A 372 16.26 -16.49 8.04
CA THR A 372 14.94 -16.36 7.41
C THR A 372 15.09 -15.60 6.08
N TYR A 373 14.90 -16.30 4.95
CA TYR A 373 14.90 -15.65 3.64
C TYR A 373 13.48 -15.47 3.11
N MET A 374 13.12 -14.27 2.68
CA MET A 374 11.80 -13.97 2.16
C MET A 374 11.87 -13.19 0.85
N CYS A 375 10.85 -13.36 0.01
CA CYS A 375 10.78 -12.67 -1.28
C CYS A 375 9.35 -12.20 -1.57
N ALA A 376 9.27 -11.06 -2.26
CA ALA A 376 8.03 -10.54 -2.81
C ALA A 376 7.48 -11.49 -3.88
N SER A 377 6.17 -11.80 -3.83
CA SER A 377 5.57 -12.78 -4.73
C SER A 377 5.31 -12.29 -6.16
N GLY A 378 5.46 -10.97 -6.38
CA GLY A 378 5.25 -10.30 -7.67
C GLY A 378 3.95 -9.53 -7.75
N ASP A 379 3.82 -8.72 -8.81
CA ASP A 379 2.83 -7.64 -8.94
C ASP A 379 1.87 -7.81 -10.12
N SER A 380 1.87 -8.98 -10.75
CA SER A 380 1.08 -9.28 -11.95
C SER A 380 -0.09 -10.25 -11.71
N GLY A 381 -0.45 -10.44 -10.44
CA GLY A 381 -1.49 -11.39 -10.05
C GLY A 381 -1.08 -12.84 -10.30
N THR A 382 -2.06 -13.71 -10.57
CA THR A 382 -1.79 -15.08 -11.01
C THR A 382 -1.29 -15.06 -12.45
N THR A 383 0.01 -15.21 -12.64
CA THR A 383 0.60 -15.34 -13.96
C THR A 383 0.50 -16.79 -14.45
N LEU A 384 0.05 -16.93 -15.70
CA LEU A 384 0.19 -18.18 -16.43
C LEU A 384 1.67 -18.41 -16.69
N GLU A 385 2.18 -19.58 -16.32
CA GLU A 385 3.52 -20.08 -16.58
C GLU A 385 4.44 -19.25 -17.53
N PRO A 386 5.73 -19.15 -17.19
CA PRO A 386 6.40 -19.70 -16.01
C PRO A 386 6.46 -18.68 -14.86
N PHE A 387 6.09 -19.11 -13.68
CA PHE A 387 6.34 -18.38 -12.44
C PHE A 387 7.84 -18.11 -12.30
N SER A 388 8.24 -16.89 -11.96
CA SER A 388 9.65 -16.54 -11.73
C SER A 388 10.17 -17.18 -10.45
N TYR A 389 11.48 -17.49 -10.43
CA TYR A 389 12.17 -17.86 -9.21
C TYR A 389 12.26 -16.63 -8.28
N PRO A 390 12.10 -16.75 -6.95
CA PRO A 390 12.02 -17.96 -6.15
C PRO A 390 10.60 -18.43 -5.79
N ASN A 391 9.54 -18.01 -6.48
CA ASN A 391 8.15 -18.33 -6.14
C ASN A 391 7.86 -19.85 -5.96
N TYR A 392 8.66 -20.71 -6.57
CA TYR A 392 8.53 -22.17 -6.49
C TYR A 392 9.60 -22.83 -5.61
N ASP A 393 10.32 -22.04 -4.79
CA ASP A 393 11.30 -22.56 -3.82
C ASP A 393 10.67 -22.69 -2.43
N GLY A 394 10.68 -23.90 -1.86
CA GLY A 394 10.13 -24.16 -0.54
C GLY A 394 10.95 -23.59 0.62
N GLU A 395 12.19 -23.17 0.38
CA GLU A 395 13.05 -22.56 1.40
C GLU A 395 12.80 -21.06 1.57
N VAL A 396 12.12 -20.42 0.60
CA VAL A 396 11.85 -18.99 0.58
C VAL A 396 10.43 -18.71 1.05
N LEU A 397 10.26 -17.77 2.01
CA LEU A 397 8.97 -17.29 2.46
C LEU A 397 8.42 -16.28 1.44
N MET A 398 7.32 -16.62 0.78
CA MET A 398 6.72 -15.76 -0.26
C MET A 398 5.69 -14.82 0.32
N VAL A 399 5.88 -13.52 0.08
CA VAL A 399 5.06 -12.43 0.62
C VAL A 399 4.21 -11.81 -0.47
N GLY A 400 2.91 -12.00 -0.39
CA GLY A 400 1.91 -11.42 -1.28
C GLY A 400 1.44 -10.03 -0.85
N GLY A 401 0.44 -9.52 -1.57
CA GLY A 401 -0.04 -8.16 -1.42
C GLY A 401 -1.52 -8.05 -1.02
N THR A 402 -1.81 -7.10 -0.13
CA THR A 402 -3.17 -6.69 0.23
C THR A 402 -3.37 -5.19 0.00
N THR A 403 -4.60 -4.74 0.13
CA THR A 403 -4.98 -3.34 0.27
C THR A 403 -5.62 -3.15 1.63
N ALA A 404 -4.97 -2.40 2.51
CA ALA A 404 -5.42 -2.20 3.89
C ALA A 404 -5.69 -0.73 4.21
N THR A 405 -6.59 -0.49 5.15
CA THR A 405 -6.87 0.83 5.71
C THR A 405 -6.87 0.79 7.24
N VAL A 406 -6.54 1.93 7.85
CA VAL A 406 -6.54 2.11 9.29
C VAL A 406 -7.35 3.34 9.69
N ASN A 407 -7.88 3.35 10.90
CA ASN A 407 -8.52 4.53 11.49
C ASN A 407 -7.48 5.51 12.09
N ALA A 408 -7.96 6.60 12.67
CA ALA A 408 -7.12 7.61 13.33
C ALA A 408 -6.29 7.07 14.51
N SER A 409 -6.67 5.93 15.08
CA SER A 409 -5.93 5.23 16.14
C SER A 409 -4.96 4.17 15.60
N ASN A 410 -4.74 4.13 14.29
CA ASN A 410 -3.89 3.18 13.57
C ASN A 410 -4.37 1.71 13.69
N VAL A 411 -5.66 1.50 13.97
CA VAL A 411 -6.27 0.17 14.02
C VAL A 411 -6.83 -0.17 12.65
N ARG A 412 -6.63 -1.40 12.19
CA ARG A 412 -7.18 -1.93 10.94
C ARG A 412 -8.69 -1.71 10.88
N THR A 413 -9.16 -1.12 9.77
CA THR A 413 -10.58 -0.96 9.47
C THR A 413 -11.02 -1.88 8.33
N SER A 414 -10.11 -2.17 7.41
CA SER A 414 -10.32 -3.05 6.28
C SER A 414 -9.00 -3.59 5.77
N GLU A 415 -9.01 -4.80 5.23
CA GLU A 415 -7.91 -5.37 4.47
C GLU A 415 -8.46 -6.40 3.48
N VAL A 416 -8.17 -6.20 2.19
CA VAL A 416 -8.64 -7.03 1.07
C VAL A 416 -7.47 -7.49 0.23
N GLY A 417 -7.58 -8.61 -0.48
CA GLY A 417 -6.56 -9.08 -1.40
C GLY A 417 -6.35 -8.08 -2.54
N TRP A 418 -5.08 -7.81 -2.85
CA TRP A 418 -4.73 -6.94 -3.97
C TRP A 418 -4.71 -7.72 -5.29
N SER A 419 -5.30 -7.14 -6.34
CA SER A 419 -5.39 -7.80 -7.66
C SER A 419 -4.02 -8.05 -8.32
N GLY A 420 -3.00 -7.30 -7.93
CA GLY A 420 -1.61 -7.51 -8.36
C GLY A 420 -0.85 -8.56 -7.56
N SER A 421 -1.36 -9.03 -6.41
CA SER A 421 -0.66 -10.00 -5.56
C SER A 421 -0.26 -11.24 -6.34
N GLY A 422 1.04 -11.54 -6.44
CA GLY A 422 1.54 -12.74 -7.11
C GLY A 422 1.10 -14.01 -6.39
N GLY A 423 0.48 -14.94 -7.09
CA GLY A 423 0.00 -16.18 -6.50
C GLY A 423 -0.18 -17.32 -7.51
N GLY A 424 -0.20 -18.54 -7.02
CA GLY A 424 -0.33 -19.73 -7.85
C GLY A 424 0.81 -20.73 -7.63
N TRP A 425 1.17 -21.46 -8.67
CA TRP A 425 2.29 -22.42 -8.66
C TRP A 425 2.94 -22.49 -10.04
N SER A 426 4.18 -22.97 -10.09
CA SER A 426 4.92 -23.22 -11.31
C SER A 426 4.97 -24.71 -11.62
N THR A 427 4.94 -25.08 -12.91
CA THR A 427 5.23 -26.44 -13.38
C THR A 427 6.70 -26.60 -13.83
N LYS A 428 7.58 -25.66 -13.44
CA LYS A 428 9.01 -25.71 -13.76
C LYS A 428 9.60 -27.06 -13.36
N ALA A 429 10.20 -27.76 -14.31
CA ALA A 429 10.75 -29.10 -14.12
C ALA A 429 12.10 -29.06 -13.40
N VAL A 430 12.07 -28.81 -12.10
CA VAL A 430 13.21 -28.90 -11.16
C VAL A 430 12.81 -29.73 -9.96
N ALA A 431 13.74 -30.52 -9.43
CA ALA A 431 13.44 -31.53 -8.41
C ALA A 431 12.84 -30.95 -7.11
N PHE A 432 13.25 -29.75 -6.72
CA PHE A 432 12.76 -29.09 -5.51
C PHE A 432 11.39 -28.41 -5.67
N ASN A 433 10.90 -28.22 -6.92
CA ASN A 433 9.55 -27.68 -7.14
C ASN A 433 8.48 -28.75 -6.89
N THR A 434 8.42 -29.20 -5.68
CA THR A 434 7.39 -30.11 -5.19
C THR A 434 6.71 -29.48 -4.00
N ARG A 435 5.46 -29.86 -3.72
CA ARG A 435 4.76 -29.36 -2.54
C ARG A 435 5.52 -29.78 -1.28
N PRO A 436 6.06 -28.83 -0.49
CA PRO A 436 6.75 -29.17 0.75
C PRO A 436 5.81 -29.84 1.74
N SER A 437 6.36 -30.72 2.59
CA SER A 437 5.57 -31.46 3.59
C SER A 437 4.85 -30.57 4.61
N TRP A 438 5.41 -29.39 4.86
CA TRP A 438 4.81 -28.38 5.74
C TRP A 438 3.67 -27.59 5.08
N GLN A 439 3.58 -27.58 3.73
CA GLN A 439 2.55 -26.81 3.02
C GLN A 439 1.20 -27.55 3.04
N VAL A 440 0.61 -27.62 4.21
CA VAL A 440 -0.66 -28.29 4.52
C VAL A 440 -1.53 -27.40 5.41
N GLY A 441 -2.82 -27.67 5.43
CA GLY A 441 -3.77 -26.96 6.30
C GLY A 441 -5.09 -26.65 5.59
N THR A 442 -6.00 -26.01 6.30
CA THR A 442 -7.33 -25.65 5.79
C THR A 442 -7.19 -24.62 4.66
N GLY A 443 -7.80 -24.89 3.51
CA GLY A 443 -7.72 -24.04 2.32
C GLY A 443 -6.57 -24.41 1.38
N VAL A 444 -5.49 -25.06 1.87
CA VAL A 444 -4.35 -25.47 1.02
C VAL A 444 -4.78 -26.62 0.10
N PRO A 445 -4.73 -26.44 -1.25
CA PRO A 445 -5.15 -27.48 -2.18
C PRO A 445 -4.33 -28.77 -2.08
N THR A 446 -4.98 -29.90 -1.91
CA THR A 446 -4.31 -31.22 -1.84
C THR A 446 -3.99 -31.81 -3.21
N THR A 447 -4.60 -31.27 -4.27
CA THR A 447 -4.43 -31.73 -5.67
C THR A 447 -3.25 -31.12 -6.38
N VAL A 448 -2.68 -30.03 -5.86
CA VAL A 448 -1.49 -29.36 -6.40
C VAL A 448 -0.24 -29.99 -5.77
N ASN A 449 0.61 -30.61 -6.60
CA ASN A 449 1.82 -31.29 -6.15
C ASN A 449 3.08 -30.40 -6.21
N PHE A 450 2.92 -29.13 -6.51
CA PHE A 450 3.98 -28.14 -6.60
C PHE A 450 3.97 -27.19 -5.40
N ARG A 451 5.08 -26.48 -5.18
CA ARG A 451 5.14 -25.34 -4.24
C ARG A 451 4.13 -24.29 -4.66
N MET A 452 3.30 -23.84 -3.73
CA MET A 452 2.25 -22.83 -3.94
C MET A 452 2.60 -21.54 -3.20
N SER A 453 2.29 -20.38 -3.79
CA SER A 453 2.53 -19.05 -3.23
C SER A 453 1.25 -18.19 -3.33
N PRO A 454 1.13 -17.12 -2.49
CA PRO A 454 2.04 -16.72 -1.41
C PRO A 454 1.82 -17.52 -0.13
N ASP A 455 2.71 -17.35 0.86
CA ASP A 455 2.52 -17.93 2.19
C ASP A 455 1.71 -17.01 3.10
N VAL A 456 2.01 -15.72 3.05
CA VAL A 456 1.39 -14.64 3.81
C VAL A 456 1.30 -13.39 2.93
N SER A 457 0.54 -12.37 3.34
CA SER A 457 0.43 -11.12 2.59
C SER A 457 0.33 -9.91 3.51
N LEU A 458 0.89 -8.80 3.06
CA LEU A 458 0.78 -7.52 3.74
C LEU A 458 0.36 -6.42 2.75
N HIS A 459 0.09 -5.22 3.27
CA HIS A 459 -0.29 -4.07 2.48
C HIS A 459 0.75 -3.78 1.38
N ALA A 460 0.30 -3.81 0.14
CA ALA A 460 1.11 -3.64 -1.07
C ALA A 460 0.51 -2.59 -2.01
N SER A 461 -0.73 -2.17 -1.78
CA SER A 461 -1.42 -1.26 -2.68
C SER A 461 -2.36 -0.33 -1.94
N GLY A 462 -2.18 0.97 -2.12
CA GLY A 462 -3.11 2.02 -1.73
C GLY A 462 -3.82 2.64 -2.96
N GLY A 463 -3.84 1.96 -4.09
CA GLY A 463 -4.33 2.49 -5.36
C GLY A 463 -3.46 3.67 -5.84
N LEU A 464 -4.08 4.75 -6.33
CA LEU A 464 -3.37 5.91 -6.89
C LEU A 464 -2.44 6.64 -5.89
N THR A 465 -2.60 6.43 -4.58
CA THR A 465 -1.76 7.06 -3.56
C THR A 465 -0.56 6.20 -3.16
N GLY A 466 -0.44 4.99 -3.72
CA GLY A 466 0.61 4.03 -3.40
C GLY A 466 0.42 3.29 -2.08
N ALA A 467 1.30 2.32 -1.81
CA ALA A 467 1.25 1.53 -0.57
C ALA A 467 1.86 2.28 0.61
N TYR A 468 3.09 2.75 0.44
CA TYR A 468 3.86 3.45 1.48
C TYR A 468 4.60 4.65 0.88
N PRO A 469 4.68 5.78 1.59
CA PRO A 469 5.54 6.87 1.14
C PRO A 469 6.99 6.60 1.54
N PHE A 470 7.90 6.89 0.61
CA PHE A 470 9.34 6.78 0.81
C PHE A 470 10.07 7.94 0.13
N TYR A 471 11.34 8.14 0.42
CA TYR A 471 12.14 9.15 -0.23
C TYR A 471 12.88 8.57 -1.44
N PHE A 472 12.76 9.24 -2.58
CA PHE A 472 13.37 8.89 -3.85
C PHE A 472 13.96 10.15 -4.48
N ASN A 473 15.24 10.13 -4.83
CA ASN A 473 15.93 11.32 -5.36
C ASN A 473 15.82 12.58 -4.47
N GLY A 474 15.79 12.44 -3.15
CA GLY A 474 15.64 13.55 -2.23
C GLY A 474 14.20 14.08 -2.09
N VAL A 475 13.24 13.49 -2.79
CA VAL A 475 11.83 13.87 -2.77
C VAL A 475 11.00 12.76 -2.15
N ARG A 476 10.02 13.12 -1.33
CA ARG A 476 9.06 12.15 -0.79
C ARG A 476 8.13 11.68 -1.91
N SER A 477 8.29 10.43 -2.30
CA SER A 477 7.45 9.75 -3.30
C SER A 477 6.23 9.11 -2.64
N THR A 478 5.10 9.15 -3.36
CA THR A 478 3.87 8.45 -3.06
C THR A 478 3.32 7.91 -4.37
N GLY A 479 2.42 6.94 -4.32
CA GLY A 479 1.80 6.40 -5.54
C GLY A 479 2.39 5.08 -6.04
N SER A 480 3.54 4.64 -5.51
CA SER A 480 4.09 3.32 -5.83
C SER A 480 3.33 2.20 -5.10
N ILE A 481 3.13 1.09 -5.79
CA ILE A 481 2.45 -0.12 -5.32
C ILE A 481 3.32 -1.33 -5.66
N GLY A 482 3.21 -2.40 -4.90
CA GLY A 482 3.94 -3.64 -5.17
C GLY A 482 4.14 -4.49 -3.92
N THR A 483 4.27 -5.81 -4.11
CA THR A 483 4.67 -6.74 -3.06
C THR A 483 6.08 -6.46 -2.54
N SER A 484 6.87 -5.71 -3.31
CA SER A 484 8.15 -5.11 -2.91
C SER A 484 8.07 -4.20 -1.67
N PHE A 485 6.90 -3.67 -1.33
CA PHE A 485 6.69 -2.97 -0.06
C PHE A 485 6.34 -3.94 1.08
N ALA A 486 5.53 -4.95 0.79
CA ALA A 486 5.05 -5.91 1.77
C ALA A 486 6.18 -6.75 2.37
N CYS A 487 7.09 -7.23 1.52
CA CYS A 487 8.18 -8.10 1.90
C CYS A 487 9.18 -7.41 2.87
N PRO A 488 9.78 -6.26 2.57
CA PRO A 488 10.72 -5.61 3.49
C PRO A 488 10.04 -5.08 4.76
N VAL A 489 8.75 -4.72 4.73
CA VAL A 489 7.99 -4.42 5.96
C VAL A 489 7.91 -5.64 6.87
N LEU A 490 7.62 -6.83 6.31
CA LEU A 490 7.62 -8.07 7.08
C LEU A 490 9.02 -8.38 7.63
N CYS A 491 10.08 -8.20 6.84
CA CYS A 491 11.47 -8.38 7.27
C CYS A 491 11.77 -7.56 8.53
N GLY A 492 11.45 -6.27 8.52
CA GLY A 492 11.64 -5.41 9.69
C GLY A 492 10.81 -5.85 10.90
N MET A 493 9.55 -6.29 10.70
CA MET A 493 8.70 -6.79 11.80
C MET A 493 9.21 -8.11 12.39
N ILE A 494 9.74 -9.02 11.57
CA ILE A 494 10.35 -10.26 12.08
C ILE A 494 11.60 -9.95 12.89
N GLY A 495 12.41 -8.96 12.47
CA GLY A 495 13.52 -8.48 13.29
C GLY A 495 13.09 -7.99 14.68
N LEU A 496 11.98 -7.27 14.78
CA LEU A 496 11.40 -6.87 16.08
C LEU A 496 10.93 -8.10 16.89
N ALA A 497 10.29 -9.06 16.24
CA ALA A 497 9.84 -10.28 16.88
C ALA A 497 11.02 -11.10 17.45
N GLU A 498 12.08 -11.27 16.66
CA GLU A 498 13.31 -11.94 17.13
C GLU A 498 13.93 -11.22 18.33
N GLN A 499 14.07 -9.88 18.26
CA GLN A 499 14.59 -9.10 19.37
C GLN A 499 13.78 -9.34 20.66
N LYS A 500 12.44 -9.33 20.55
CA LYS A 500 11.55 -9.62 21.68
C LYS A 500 11.75 -11.03 22.23
N LEU A 501 11.73 -12.03 21.36
CA LEU A 501 11.88 -13.44 21.74
C LEU A 501 13.26 -13.75 22.34
N ILE A 502 14.30 -13.07 21.89
CA ILE A 502 15.64 -13.17 22.50
C ILE A 502 15.66 -12.54 23.90
N SER A 503 15.01 -11.38 24.06
CA SER A 503 14.94 -10.72 25.36
C SER A 503 14.19 -11.52 26.43
N THR A 504 13.34 -12.46 26.00
CA THR A 504 12.59 -13.37 26.88
C THR A 504 13.23 -14.77 26.99
N GLY A 505 14.40 -14.99 26.37
CA GLY A 505 15.07 -16.29 26.37
C GLY A 505 14.44 -17.36 25.49
N SER A 506 13.43 -16.99 24.66
CA SER A 506 12.66 -17.96 23.86
C SER A 506 13.38 -18.47 22.62
N ILE A 507 14.44 -17.78 22.17
CA ILE A 507 15.31 -18.24 21.07
C ILE A 507 16.69 -18.56 21.62
N PRO A 508 17.06 -19.85 21.73
CA PRO A 508 18.39 -20.25 22.16
C PRO A 508 19.44 -19.90 21.10
N ALA A 509 20.70 -19.77 21.52
CA ALA A 509 21.80 -19.66 20.59
C ALA A 509 22.02 -21.00 19.86
N ASN A 510 22.26 -20.96 18.55
CA ASN A 510 22.70 -22.09 17.77
C ASN A 510 24.21 -22.37 17.98
N SER A 511 24.76 -23.38 17.32
CA SER A 511 26.17 -23.75 17.42
C SER A 511 27.16 -22.65 17.00
N ALA A 512 26.69 -21.67 16.18
CA ALA A 512 27.46 -20.49 15.77
C ALA A 512 27.25 -19.29 16.72
N GLY A 513 26.54 -19.45 17.84
CA GLY A 513 26.21 -18.38 18.77
C GLY A 513 25.11 -17.44 18.28
N LYS A 514 24.49 -17.72 17.14
CA LYS A 514 23.40 -16.91 16.58
C LYS A 514 22.06 -17.29 17.19
N ARG A 515 21.20 -16.32 17.37
CA ARG A 515 19.82 -16.47 17.87
C ARG A 515 18.86 -16.00 16.78
N ARG A 516 18.19 -16.93 16.10
CA ARG A 516 17.37 -16.70 14.89
C ARG A 516 16.10 -17.54 14.93
N LEU A 517 15.04 -17.08 14.29
CA LEU A 517 13.81 -17.85 14.06
C LEU A 517 13.99 -18.93 12.99
N GLY A 518 14.86 -18.69 12.01
CA GLY A 518 15.09 -19.62 10.91
C GLY A 518 13.95 -19.64 9.90
N ARG A 519 13.81 -20.74 9.17
CA ARG A 519 12.76 -20.94 8.18
C ARG A 519 11.38 -20.95 8.85
N MET A 520 10.56 -19.94 8.56
CA MET A 520 9.31 -19.69 9.27
C MET A 520 8.12 -20.52 8.76
N GLN A 521 8.17 -21.06 7.56
CA GLN A 521 7.04 -21.73 6.92
C GLN A 521 6.45 -22.87 7.78
N ASN A 522 7.29 -23.67 8.43
CA ASN A 522 6.82 -24.74 9.32
C ASN A 522 5.96 -24.18 10.47
N VAL A 523 6.38 -23.08 11.07
CA VAL A 523 5.63 -22.42 12.17
C VAL A 523 4.34 -21.82 11.63
N ILE A 524 4.40 -21.10 10.51
CA ILE A 524 3.25 -20.43 9.88
C ILE A 524 2.16 -21.44 9.53
N TYR A 525 2.50 -22.48 8.78
CA TYR A 525 1.53 -23.51 8.36
C TYR A 525 1.07 -24.39 9.53
N GLY A 526 1.93 -24.65 10.52
CA GLY A 526 1.58 -25.34 11.74
C GLY A 526 0.50 -24.64 12.59
N GLN A 527 0.39 -23.33 12.47
CA GLN A 527 -0.65 -22.54 13.13
C GLN A 527 -2.02 -22.67 12.46
N ASN A 528 -2.09 -23.18 11.22
CA ASN A 528 -3.32 -23.46 10.46
C ASN A 528 -4.32 -22.29 10.47
N GLY A 529 -3.82 -21.06 10.25
CA GLY A 529 -4.64 -19.85 10.20
C GLY A 529 -5.37 -19.55 11.52
N ARG A 530 -4.70 -19.65 12.65
CA ARG A 530 -5.20 -19.17 13.95
C ARG A 530 -5.63 -17.72 13.84
N THR A 531 -6.88 -17.43 14.14
CA THR A 531 -7.49 -16.09 13.93
C THR A 531 -6.97 -15.00 14.88
N ASP A 532 -6.29 -15.39 15.97
CA ASP A 532 -5.59 -14.44 16.84
C ASP A 532 -4.24 -13.99 16.27
N VAL A 533 -3.58 -14.85 15.46
CA VAL A 533 -2.28 -14.59 14.82
C VAL A 533 -2.42 -14.08 13.40
N TRP A 534 -3.40 -14.60 12.65
CA TRP A 534 -3.60 -14.31 11.24
C TRP A 534 -4.92 -13.59 11.03
N ASN A 535 -4.87 -12.41 10.41
CA ASN A 535 -6.04 -11.77 9.85
C ASN A 535 -6.33 -12.44 8.50
N ASP A 536 -7.34 -13.28 8.49
CA ASP A 536 -7.80 -13.99 7.31
C ASP A 536 -8.44 -13.02 6.31
N ILE A 537 -7.90 -12.97 5.09
CA ILE A 537 -8.34 -12.08 4.02
C ILE A 537 -9.35 -12.83 3.16
N THR A 538 -10.62 -12.50 3.26
CA THR A 538 -11.72 -13.24 2.62
C THR A 538 -12.36 -12.50 1.44
N SER A 539 -11.80 -11.35 1.03
CA SER A 539 -12.31 -10.53 -0.07
C SER A 539 -11.16 -10.09 -0.97
N GLY A 540 -11.39 -10.05 -2.28
CA GLY A 540 -10.40 -9.71 -3.30
C GLY A 540 -10.10 -10.89 -4.24
N ALA A 541 -9.42 -10.60 -5.35
CA ALA A 541 -9.00 -11.59 -6.35
C ALA A 541 -7.75 -11.09 -7.06
N ASN A 542 -6.91 -12.02 -7.57
CA ASN A 542 -5.68 -11.68 -8.28
C ASN A 542 -5.57 -12.32 -9.68
N GLY A 543 -6.69 -12.69 -10.29
CA GLY A 543 -6.75 -13.23 -11.65
C GLY A 543 -7.25 -14.67 -11.74
N ASN A 544 -6.77 -15.43 -12.73
CA ASN A 544 -7.19 -16.80 -12.95
C ASN A 544 -6.04 -17.77 -12.73
N LEU A 545 -6.30 -18.85 -12.01
CA LEU A 545 -5.34 -19.93 -11.84
C LEU A 545 -5.04 -20.64 -13.18
N PRO A 546 -3.83 -21.20 -13.36
CA PRO A 546 -3.47 -21.96 -14.54
C PRO A 546 -4.47 -23.08 -14.86
N SER A 547 -4.78 -23.28 -16.14
CA SER A 547 -5.84 -24.20 -16.63
C SER A 547 -5.57 -25.70 -16.39
N ALA A 548 -4.40 -26.07 -15.91
CA ALA A 548 -4.03 -27.48 -15.64
C ALA A 548 -4.89 -28.16 -14.54
N VAL A 549 -5.72 -27.41 -13.82
CA VAL A 549 -6.61 -27.91 -12.77
C VAL A 549 -8.06 -27.49 -13.06
N ASN A 550 -8.72 -28.14 -14.01
CA ASN A 550 -10.16 -28.04 -14.29
C ASN A 550 -10.69 -26.71 -14.87
N GLY A 551 -9.99 -26.12 -15.82
CA GLY A 551 -10.43 -24.88 -16.47
C GLY A 551 -9.98 -23.62 -15.72
N SER A 552 -10.13 -22.46 -16.35
CA SER A 552 -9.79 -21.18 -15.74
C SER A 552 -10.67 -20.93 -14.51
N VAL A 553 -10.11 -21.09 -13.32
CA VAL A 553 -10.79 -20.79 -12.05
C VAL A 553 -10.30 -19.44 -11.55
N VAL A 554 -11.22 -18.54 -11.24
CA VAL A 554 -10.87 -17.24 -10.63
C VAL A 554 -10.16 -17.49 -9.31
N SER A 555 -8.96 -16.92 -9.16
CA SER A 555 -8.23 -16.89 -7.91
C SER A 555 -8.78 -15.78 -7.04
N SER A 556 -9.58 -16.15 -6.05
CA SER A 556 -10.22 -15.24 -5.11
C SER A 556 -9.79 -15.54 -3.69
N CYS A 557 -9.82 -14.53 -2.83
CA CYS A 557 -9.68 -14.73 -1.40
C CYS A 557 -10.83 -15.60 -0.87
N THR A 558 -10.46 -16.57 -0.04
CA THR A 558 -11.40 -17.50 0.61
C THR A 558 -11.05 -17.61 2.09
N ALA A 559 -11.92 -18.26 2.86
CA ALA A 559 -11.59 -18.52 4.27
C ALA A 559 -10.36 -19.42 4.38
N LYS A 560 -9.43 -19.03 5.24
CA LYS A 560 -8.13 -19.67 5.46
C LYS A 560 -7.17 -19.46 4.28
N TRP A 561 -6.32 -20.44 3.98
CA TRP A 561 -5.30 -20.26 2.96
C TRP A 561 -5.88 -20.15 1.54
N ASP A 562 -5.40 -19.19 0.75
CA ASP A 562 -5.73 -19.02 -0.66
C ASP A 562 -4.54 -18.49 -1.48
N PHE A 563 -4.69 -18.48 -2.83
CA PHE A 563 -3.65 -18.05 -3.76
C PHE A 563 -3.51 -16.52 -3.91
N VAL A 564 -4.29 -15.72 -3.20
CA VAL A 564 -4.20 -14.25 -3.21
C VAL A 564 -3.40 -13.75 -2.04
N SER A 565 -3.67 -14.31 -0.84
CA SER A 565 -3.19 -13.79 0.44
C SER A 565 -2.45 -14.81 1.31
N GLY A 566 -2.34 -16.08 0.87
CA GLY A 566 -1.81 -17.14 1.72
C GLY A 566 -2.64 -17.31 2.99
N TRP A 567 -2.02 -17.33 4.16
CA TRP A 567 -2.69 -17.33 5.46
C TRP A 567 -3.24 -15.95 5.86
N GLY A 568 -3.10 -14.94 5.00
CA GLY A 568 -3.49 -13.56 5.29
C GLY A 568 -2.39 -12.76 5.98
N ALA A 569 -2.78 -11.73 6.74
CA ALA A 569 -1.86 -10.76 7.32
C ALA A 569 -1.57 -11.06 8.80
N ILE A 570 -0.29 -10.93 9.17
CA ILE A 570 0.18 -11.27 10.51
C ILE A 570 -0.25 -10.24 11.59
N ASN A 571 -0.62 -10.75 12.77
CA ASN A 571 -0.60 -10.01 14.02
C ASN A 571 0.72 -10.37 14.74
N ILE A 572 1.72 -9.50 14.65
CA ILE A 572 3.09 -9.84 15.06
C ILE A 572 3.23 -10.02 16.59
N ASP A 573 2.48 -9.28 17.39
CA ASP A 573 2.49 -9.42 18.85
C ASP A 573 1.89 -10.77 19.29
N ALA A 574 0.78 -11.14 18.67
CA ALA A 574 0.19 -12.46 18.90
C ALA A 574 1.10 -13.59 18.39
N PHE A 575 1.75 -13.42 17.23
CA PHE A 575 2.75 -14.37 16.73
C PHE A 575 3.87 -14.57 17.75
N VAL A 576 4.47 -13.49 18.27
CA VAL A 576 5.50 -13.55 19.32
C VAL A 576 4.98 -14.32 20.54
N THR A 577 3.75 -14.04 20.97
CA THR A 577 3.14 -14.71 22.13
C THR A 577 3.07 -16.23 21.93
N THR A 578 2.84 -16.70 20.69
CA THR A 578 2.82 -18.15 20.41
C THR A 578 4.19 -18.82 20.44
N GLN A 579 5.26 -18.03 20.34
CA GLN A 579 6.64 -18.51 20.38
C GLN A 579 7.27 -18.39 21.78
N LEU A 580 6.58 -17.74 22.73
CA LEU A 580 7.02 -17.68 24.12
C LEU A 580 6.89 -19.09 24.76
N PRO A 581 7.80 -19.45 25.66
CA PRO A 581 7.57 -20.64 26.47
C PRO A 581 6.26 -20.48 27.24
N PRO A 582 5.55 -21.55 27.52
CA PRO A 582 4.38 -21.46 28.40
C PRO A 582 4.78 -20.74 29.69
N PRO A 583 3.88 -19.95 30.28
CA PRO A 583 4.17 -19.31 31.57
C PRO A 583 4.66 -20.39 32.55
N PRO A 584 5.64 -20.07 33.42
CA PRO A 584 6.07 -20.99 34.44
C PRO A 584 4.84 -21.55 35.17
N PRO A 585 4.78 -22.84 35.46
CA PRO A 585 3.72 -23.35 36.29
C PRO A 585 3.63 -22.53 37.57
N ALA A 586 2.43 -22.34 38.08
CA ALA A 586 2.21 -21.57 39.32
C ALA A 586 3.09 -22.08 40.49
N CYS A 587 3.56 -23.32 40.37
CA CYS A 587 4.51 -23.97 41.28
C CYS A 587 5.66 -24.54 40.44
N PRO A 588 6.71 -23.76 40.13
CA PRO A 588 7.78 -24.22 39.21
C PRO A 588 8.55 -25.43 39.69
N ALA A 589 8.53 -25.67 40.98
CA ALA A 589 9.19 -26.80 41.61
C ALA A 589 8.36 -28.09 41.59
N ASP A 590 7.06 -28.03 41.23
CA ASP A 590 6.19 -29.19 40.93
C ASP A 590 6.48 -29.61 39.47
N ILE A 591 7.51 -30.38 39.28
CA ILE A 591 8.07 -30.72 37.97
C ILE A 591 7.21 -31.77 37.26
N ASP A 592 6.58 -32.65 38.03
CA ASP A 592 5.71 -33.70 37.49
C ASP A 592 4.24 -33.28 37.35
N GLY A 593 3.87 -32.09 37.88
CA GLY A 593 2.55 -31.49 37.74
C GLY A 593 1.46 -32.13 38.59
N ASN A 594 1.84 -32.85 39.68
CA ASN A 594 0.89 -33.53 40.54
C ASN A 594 0.23 -32.65 41.61
N GLY A 595 0.60 -31.36 41.68
CA GLY A 595 0.06 -30.36 42.62
C GLY A 595 0.81 -30.28 43.95
N SER A 596 1.95 -30.94 44.06
CA SER A 596 2.79 -30.84 45.25
C SER A 596 4.27 -31.05 44.91
N VAL A 597 5.16 -30.32 45.57
CA VAL A 597 6.61 -30.47 45.43
C VAL A 597 7.07 -31.54 46.40
N GLY A 598 7.61 -32.65 45.87
CA GLY A 598 7.93 -33.85 46.65
C GLY A 598 9.14 -34.64 46.15
N GLY A 599 9.18 -35.90 46.57
CA GLY A 599 10.28 -36.80 46.23
C GLY A 599 10.36 -37.15 44.73
N GLU A 600 9.21 -37.15 44.04
CA GLU A 600 9.13 -37.38 42.60
C GLU A 600 9.79 -36.23 41.84
N ASP A 601 9.52 -34.97 42.21
CA ASP A 601 10.15 -33.78 41.60
C ASP A 601 11.65 -33.78 41.85
N LEU A 602 12.07 -34.10 43.08
CA LEU A 602 13.48 -34.21 43.43
C LEU A 602 14.18 -35.29 42.59
N ALA A 603 13.51 -36.39 42.33
CA ALA A 603 14.05 -37.46 41.50
C ALA A 603 14.24 -37.00 40.05
N VAL A 604 13.28 -36.25 39.50
CA VAL A 604 13.38 -35.68 38.15
C VAL A 604 14.53 -34.67 38.09
N LEU A 605 14.65 -33.77 39.06
CA LEU A 605 15.74 -32.80 39.14
C LEU A 605 17.11 -33.48 39.20
N LEU A 606 17.28 -34.46 40.12
CA LEU A 606 18.54 -35.17 40.28
C LEU A 606 18.88 -36.04 39.05
N GLY A 607 17.86 -36.58 38.37
CA GLY A 607 18.02 -37.34 37.12
C GLY A 607 18.54 -36.51 35.96
N ASN A 608 18.37 -35.19 36.02
CA ASN A 608 18.83 -34.23 35.01
C ASN A 608 20.02 -33.38 35.50
N TRP A 609 20.68 -33.77 36.58
CA TRP A 609 21.75 -33.00 37.20
C TRP A 609 22.91 -32.71 36.24
N PHE A 610 23.33 -31.47 36.15
CA PHE A 610 24.27 -30.93 35.16
C PHE A 610 23.77 -30.96 33.70
N GLY A 611 22.49 -31.29 33.47
CA GLY A 611 21.84 -31.27 32.17
C GLY A 611 21.04 -29.98 31.94
N ILE A 612 20.24 -30.01 30.89
CA ILE A 612 19.28 -28.97 30.53
C ILE A 612 17.86 -29.57 30.48
N GLY A 613 16.84 -28.83 30.80
CA GLY A 613 15.43 -29.25 30.64
C GLY A 613 14.72 -29.47 31.98
N ALA A 614 14.01 -30.61 32.15
CA ALA A 614 13.21 -30.84 33.36
C ALA A 614 14.09 -30.82 34.62
N GLY A 615 13.81 -29.90 35.54
CA GLY A 615 14.62 -29.65 36.72
C GLY A 615 15.40 -28.35 36.71
N ASP A 616 15.56 -27.66 35.56
CA ASP A 616 16.02 -26.29 35.46
C ASP A 616 14.86 -25.35 35.86
N ILE A 617 14.68 -25.19 37.17
CA ILE A 617 13.54 -24.48 37.78
C ILE A 617 13.69 -22.96 37.60
N ASN A 618 14.92 -22.46 37.69
CA ASN A 618 15.24 -21.06 37.56
C ASN A 618 15.43 -20.63 36.09
N ARG A 619 15.51 -21.61 35.16
CA ARG A 619 15.67 -21.42 33.71
C ARG A 619 16.93 -20.66 33.30
N ASP A 620 18.03 -20.91 34.01
CA ASP A 620 19.34 -20.35 33.68
C ASP A 620 20.11 -21.20 32.64
N GLY A 621 19.56 -22.31 32.25
CA GLY A 621 20.10 -23.25 31.23
C GLY A 621 20.89 -24.41 31.79
N GLY A 622 20.83 -24.64 33.10
CA GLY A 622 21.46 -25.81 33.74
C GLY A 622 20.72 -26.26 34.97
N VAL A 623 20.70 -27.55 35.24
CA VAL A 623 20.14 -28.13 36.47
C VAL A 623 21.27 -28.26 37.50
N ASP A 624 21.22 -27.42 38.54
CA ASP A 624 22.28 -27.34 39.55
C ASP A 624 21.76 -27.13 40.99
N GLY A 625 22.68 -26.72 41.89
CA GLY A 625 22.35 -26.46 43.30
C GLY A 625 21.36 -25.33 43.54
N THR A 626 21.20 -24.43 42.59
CA THR A 626 20.25 -23.31 42.68
C THR A 626 18.81 -23.79 42.46
N ASP A 627 18.63 -24.72 41.52
CA ASP A 627 17.34 -25.39 41.29
C ASP A 627 16.96 -26.28 42.47
N LEU A 628 17.93 -27.03 42.99
CA LEU A 628 17.71 -27.85 44.19
C LEU A 628 17.28 -27.01 45.37
N ALA A 629 17.93 -25.86 45.59
CA ALA A 629 17.55 -24.91 46.66
C ALA A 629 16.13 -24.39 46.44
N THR A 630 15.76 -24.08 45.23
CA THR A 630 14.41 -23.59 44.84
C THR A 630 13.35 -24.69 45.09
N LEU A 631 13.64 -25.95 44.69
CA LEU A 631 12.77 -27.10 44.95
C LEU A 631 12.56 -27.33 46.44
N LEU A 632 13.65 -27.38 47.21
CA LEU A 632 13.58 -27.61 48.67
C LEU A 632 12.86 -26.48 49.38
N GLY A 633 12.99 -25.23 48.88
CA GLY A 633 12.28 -24.05 49.43
C GLY A 633 10.77 -24.04 49.15
N ALA A 634 10.31 -24.78 48.15
CA ALA A 634 8.92 -24.91 47.76
C ALA A 634 8.26 -26.22 48.23
N TRP A 635 8.93 -27.03 49.03
CA TRP A 635 8.48 -28.38 49.42
C TRP A 635 7.10 -28.38 50.08
N GLY A 636 6.18 -29.18 49.57
CA GLY A 636 4.78 -29.32 50.01
C GLY A 636 3.75 -29.08 48.93
N THR A 637 2.49 -28.88 49.32
CA THR A 637 1.41 -28.61 48.34
C THR A 637 1.61 -27.24 47.68
N CYS A 638 1.45 -27.23 46.34
CA CYS A 638 1.45 -26.00 45.57
C CYS A 638 0.30 -25.08 46.00
N PRO A 639 0.49 -23.73 46.00
CA PRO A 639 -0.55 -22.77 46.40
C PRO A 639 -1.75 -22.72 45.45
#